data_172e22cd93b9c6553b33b13c0d57cace
#
_entry.id   172e22cd93b9c6553b33b13c0d57cace
#
_cell.length_a   1.000
_cell.length_b   1.000
_cell.length_c   1.000
_cell.angle_alpha   90.00
_cell.angle_beta   90.00
_cell.angle_gamma   90.00
#
_symmetry.space_group_name_H-M   'P 1'
#
loop_
_entity.id
_entity.type
_entity.pdbx_description
1 polymer ?
#
loop_
_entity_poly.entity_id
_entity_poly.type
_entity_poly.pdbx_seq_one_letter_code
_entity_poly.pdbx_strand_id
1 'polypeptide(L)'
;MRTSEEIYHRVRWDARFDPARFVLGVLQRNAAPKRVPLPAFVPGGEIPWHRVLFFEADGEVVWDRATGVDRIDATEAGRVQEARLLRAPFFTARTPYAWGGEAWMPSARAPRGAAPGSGGAGSGCVRVLTWNTLWDRYDADRIDSAQRRPLLLRALRDADVDVIALQEVEAELLVMLLREPWVRAGWTLATDPRARDVDECGLLLLSRLPVREAAFHELGPHKAVTAVVVETGVRPLVVAATHLSSDHSENGAGRRDAELARVAEGLAGLDAEVILLGDFNDGGDTPQLTLGMRDAWSETHGPDDTTPTFDPGANPLAAVSSLTGRASRLDRVLVRGEELRVRRADLYGEVPTAEGLYISDHYGVRAEVALEGPGVDGREAAVLDGLDRLDVRPTPRTALAWLPPEELWPPLQDIRRVHDPQIHRWPPHVNVLFGFVPEHTFEQAASVFATATTAPFDARLEGVNWFGHRDDATVWLDPAAGGEEPWAELHRMLLHAFPRCRGRHEGFTPHLSLGRTTDPNTLAATCEARLTPMRVRIGELALLSRRGDEPMRVRGTVTLGTGEVRWREETAARYEGGFEVADDDGDGAADRITRRIAAAFPDGVVHVVGSRRMGCALPGADLDLVAALPGTVELAAVQTELAKALPEATDVREVVGARVPGLRLWLDGLDVDVVVVATGSMDPAEAVNRRAELGEAAAIALSAVSDADAVLAAAGAHGPAFTRLARQVKAWARARGLDSAPFGGLPGLAWSVLAARTASEAGSLPPTDLLRHFFATWAAWDWRAPVTPTGEPPRDLPLTITTPSAPVRPCTDQVTPGMRDLVTQELFRAWELLEEKDTSPWTELLAPPPLHRRHAAWAIVTVGGGADEGRVRGRMRALITDLAESAPDCHAWPRPFTTAPARYAIGLGATPPAADALKAVAERRLRGLAGVTLTWAEGGEVPTLY
;
A
#
# COMPACT_ATOMS: atom_id res chain seq x y z
N MET A 1 8.65 15.95 22.54
CA MET A 1 7.20 15.66 22.34
C MET A 1 6.83 15.99 20.92
N ARG A 2 6.26 15.03 20.20
CA ARG A 2 5.87 15.19 18.80
C ARG A 2 4.74 16.19 18.63
N THR A 3 4.61 16.75 17.43
CA THR A 3 3.47 17.60 17.06
C THR A 3 2.22 16.76 16.80
N SER A 4 1.04 17.38 16.81
CA SER A 4 -0.21 16.68 16.44
C SER A 4 -0.20 16.18 14.99
N GLU A 5 0.54 16.82 14.13
CA GLU A 5 0.70 16.44 12.74
C GLU A 5 1.58 15.17 12.59
N GLU A 6 2.68 15.11 13.31
CA GLU A 6 3.55 13.93 13.38
C GLU A 6 2.82 12.70 13.92
N ILE A 7 2.02 12.88 14.99
CA ILE A 7 1.19 11.77 15.53
C ILE A 7 0.18 11.29 14.51
N TYR A 8 -0.51 12.22 13.83
CA TYR A 8 -1.48 11.86 12.79
C TYR A 8 -0.85 11.05 11.67
N HIS A 9 0.28 11.52 11.13
CA HIS A 9 0.96 10.84 10.04
C HIS A 9 1.53 9.49 10.48
N ARG A 10 2.06 9.41 11.70
CA ARG A 10 2.50 8.15 12.27
C ARG A 10 1.37 7.13 12.34
N VAL A 11 0.23 7.50 12.91
CA VAL A 11 -0.93 6.59 13.01
C VAL A 11 -1.47 6.21 11.64
N ARG A 12 -1.44 7.12 10.67
CA ARG A 12 -2.00 6.87 9.35
C ARG A 12 -1.13 5.97 8.47
N TRP A 13 0.19 6.08 8.59
CA TRP A 13 1.14 5.45 7.67
C TRP A 13 1.94 4.29 8.27
N ASP A 14 2.02 4.20 9.57
CA ASP A 14 2.67 3.10 10.26
C ASP A 14 1.70 1.92 10.36
N ALA A 15 2.02 0.83 9.67
CA ALA A 15 1.20 -0.37 9.63
C ALA A 15 0.95 -1.02 11.00
N ARG A 16 1.71 -0.63 12.01
CA ARG A 16 1.51 -1.07 13.40
C ARG A 16 0.26 -0.49 14.05
N PHE A 17 -0.35 0.55 13.47
CA PHE A 17 -1.52 1.22 14.03
C PHE A 17 -2.75 1.02 13.14
N ASP A 18 -3.92 0.89 13.77
CA ASP A 18 -5.22 0.95 13.10
C ASP A 18 -5.81 2.36 13.22
N PRO A 19 -5.80 3.17 12.15
CA PRO A 19 -6.32 4.54 12.20
C PRO A 19 -7.78 4.63 12.67
N ALA A 20 -8.59 3.59 12.49
CA ALA A 20 -9.99 3.59 12.92
C ALA A 20 -10.15 3.54 14.46
N ARG A 21 -9.10 3.19 15.19
CA ARG A 21 -9.10 3.13 16.66
C ARG A 21 -8.73 4.46 17.32
N PHE A 22 -8.34 5.48 16.52
CA PHE A 22 -7.89 6.77 17.03
C PHE A 22 -8.95 7.85 16.91
N VAL A 23 -9.00 8.70 17.93
CA VAL A 23 -9.87 9.88 18.01
C VAL A 23 -9.01 11.10 18.34
N LEU A 24 -9.23 12.20 17.62
CA LEU A 24 -8.62 13.49 17.88
C LEU A 24 -9.55 14.36 18.75
N GLY A 25 -9.02 14.96 19.79
CA GLY A 25 -9.70 16.00 20.55
C GLY A 25 -9.41 17.37 19.94
N VAL A 26 -10.43 18.05 19.42
CA VAL A 26 -10.30 19.34 18.72
C VAL A 26 -10.86 20.46 19.57
N LEU A 27 -10.07 21.55 19.73
CA LEU A 27 -10.47 22.74 20.50
C LEU A 27 -11.75 23.37 19.94
N GLN A 28 -12.74 23.55 20.81
CA GLN A 28 -13.95 24.35 20.56
C GLN A 28 -13.97 25.61 21.45
N ARG A 29 -14.59 26.67 20.94
CA ARG A 29 -14.77 27.90 21.77
C ARG A 29 -15.83 27.64 22.84
N ASN A 30 -15.43 27.82 24.10
CA ASN A 30 -16.33 27.70 25.30
C ASN A 30 -17.08 26.36 25.44
N ALA A 31 -16.51 25.24 24.88
CA ALA A 31 -17.07 23.92 25.03
C ALA A 31 -15.94 22.88 25.21
N ALA A 32 -16.31 21.69 25.69
CA ALA A 32 -15.39 20.54 25.73
C ALA A 32 -14.83 20.23 24.32
N PRO A 33 -13.62 19.71 24.21
CA PRO A 33 -13.03 19.35 22.92
C PRO A 33 -13.93 18.45 22.09
N LYS A 34 -14.15 18.80 20.83
CA LYS A 34 -14.87 17.93 19.88
C LYS A 34 -14.02 16.70 19.61
N ARG A 35 -14.59 15.51 19.74
CA ARG A 35 -13.95 14.25 19.41
C ARG A 35 -14.21 13.95 17.94
N VAL A 36 -13.15 13.80 17.17
CA VAL A 36 -13.19 13.52 15.71
C VAL A 36 -12.44 12.21 15.46
N PRO A 37 -13.06 11.17 14.92
CA PRO A 37 -12.36 9.95 14.50
C PRO A 37 -11.25 10.29 13.52
N LEU A 38 -10.09 9.67 13.67
CA LEU A 38 -8.94 9.95 12.81
C LEU A 38 -9.24 9.74 11.30
N PRO A 39 -9.99 8.70 10.89
CA PRO A 39 -10.38 8.55 9.48
C PRO A 39 -11.25 9.69 8.92
N ALA A 40 -12.01 10.38 9.78
CA ALA A 40 -12.85 11.52 9.40
C ALA A 40 -12.11 12.86 9.45
N PHE A 41 -10.88 12.89 9.96
CA PHE A 41 -10.06 14.11 10.01
C PHE A 41 -9.38 14.32 8.65
N VAL A 42 -9.59 15.51 8.07
CA VAL A 42 -8.97 15.92 6.80
C VAL A 42 -7.82 16.88 7.11
N PRO A 43 -6.55 16.46 6.91
CA PRO A 43 -5.39 17.35 7.05
C PRO A 43 -5.50 18.56 6.12
N GLY A 44 -5.26 19.78 6.65
CA GLY A 44 -5.40 21.01 5.88
C GLY A 44 -6.84 21.40 5.53
N GLY A 45 -7.85 20.68 6.05
CA GLY A 45 -9.26 21.05 5.95
C GLY A 45 -9.66 22.15 6.94
N GLU A 46 -10.94 22.16 7.34
CA GLU A 46 -11.48 23.19 8.25
C GLU A 46 -10.87 23.21 9.66
N ILE A 47 -10.16 22.15 10.05
CA ILE A 47 -9.57 22.00 11.37
C ILE A 47 -8.03 22.12 11.27
N PRO A 48 -7.45 23.29 11.61
CA PRO A 48 -5.99 23.45 11.63
C PRO A 48 -5.32 22.63 12.75
N TRP A 49 -4.09 22.22 12.55
CA TRP A 49 -3.31 21.40 13.49
C TRP A 49 -3.19 21.99 14.90
N HIS A 50 -3.09 23.30 15.01
CA HIS A 50 -2.99 23.96 16.33
C HIS A 50 -4.25 23.80 17.19
N ARG A 51 -5.37 23.40 16.61
CA ARG A 51 -6.62 23.11 17.32
C ARG A 51 -6.74 21.66 17.79
N VAL A 52 -5.86 20.75 17.34
CA VAL A 52 -5.80 19.38 17.85
C VAL A 52 -5.09 19.39 19.20
N LEU A 53 -5.80 18.99 20.25
CA LEU A 53 -5.33 19.01 21.64
C LEU A 53 -4.74 17.67 22.07
N PHE A 54 -5.39 16.56 21.71
CA PHE A 54 -4.96 15.23 22.09
C PHE A 54 -5.34 14.17 21.03
N PHE A 55 -4.64 13.04 21.08
CA PHE A 55 -5.02 11.79 20.44
C PHE A 55 -5.33 10.74 21.49
N GLU A 56 -6.42 10.03 21.29
CA GLU A 56 -6.87 8.93 22.14
C GLU A 56 -7.04 7.69 21.29
N ALA A 57 -6.60 6.55 21.79
CA ALA A 57 -6.83 5.24 21.18
C ALA A 57 -7.36 4.29 22.23
N ASP A 58 -8.39 3.50 21.91
CA ASP A 58 -9.02 2.52 22.81
C ASP A 58 -9.39 3.08 24.21
N GLY A 59 -9.71 4.37 24.29
CA GLY A 59 -10.02 5.05 25.56
C GLY A 59 -8.78 5.53 26.33
N GLU A 60 -7.56 5.29 25.86
CA GLU A 60 -6.31 5.80 26.42
C GLU A 60 -5.84 7.06 25.68
N VAL A 61 -5.47 8.12 26.41
CA VAL A 61 -4.83 9.31 25.82
C VAL A 61 -3.39 8.97 25.54
N VAL A 62 -3.07 8.81 24.24
CA VAL A 62 -1.73 8.41 23.76
C VAL A 62 -0.83 9.60 23.47
N TRP A 63 -1.42 10.76 23.23
CA TRP A 63 -0.71 12.03 23.06
C TRP A 63 -1.60 13.19 23.50
N ASP A 64 -1.05 14.14 24.22
CA ASP A 64 -1.78 15.33 24.67
C ASP A 64 -0.85 16.55 24.76
N ARG A 65 -1.21 17.58 24.01
CA ARG A 65 -0.42 18.83 23.89
C ARG A 65 -0.29 19.60 25.20
N ALA A 66 -1.34 19.61 26.03
CA ALA A 66 -1.39 20.42 27.26
C ALA A 66 -0.64 19.75 28.40
N THR A 67 -0.72 18.44 28.51
CA THR A 67 -0.09 17.67 29.60
C THR A 67 1.31 17.16 29.25
N GLY A 68 1.72 17.26 27.98
CA GLY A 68 3.01 16.75 27.52
C GLY A 68 3.06 15.23 27.38
N VAL A 69 1.93 14.55 27.39
CA VAL A 69 1.87 13.10 27.16
C VAL A 69 2.22 12.78 25.71
N ASP A 70 3.18 11.88 25.52
CA ASP A 70 3.53 11.28 24.22
C ASP A 70 3.92 9.82 24.45
N ARG A 71 2.93 8.93 24.39
CA ARG A 71 3.07 7.50 24.66
C ARG A 71 2.83 6.63 23.42
N ILE A 72 2.71 7.22 22.24
CA ILE A 72 2.31 6.50 21.03
C ILE A 72 3.18 5.25 20.76
N ASP A 73 4.46 5.31 21.11
CA ASP A 73 5.38 4.18 20.94
C ASP A 73 5.42 3.23 22.14
N ALA A 74 4.98 3.69 23.31
CA ALA A 74 5.06 2.96 24.57
C ALA A 74 3.74 2.28 24.98
N THR A 75 2.67 2.44 24.17
CA THR A 75 1.35 1.84 24.44
C THR A 75 0.99 0.79 23.40
N GLU A 76 0.18 -0.17 23.79
CA GLU A 76 -0.48 -1.11 22.88
C GLU A 76 -1.80 -0.55 22.31
N ALA A 77 -2.27 0.58 22.84
CA ALA A 77 -3.51 1.20 22.37
C ALA A 77 -3.38 1.66 20.91
N GLY A 78 -4.38 1.33 20.11
CA GLY A 78 -4.42 1.64 18.68
C GLY A 78 -3.52 0.77 17.78
N ARG A 79 -2.73 -0.16 18.34
CA ARG A 79 -1.89 -1.04 17.52
C ARG A 79 -2.71 -2.11 16.80
N VAL A 80 -2.30 -2.41 15.57
CA VAL A 80 -2.86 -3.50 14.78
C VAL A 80 -2.40 -4.82 15.40
N GLN A 81 -3.33 -5.53 15.99
CA GLN A 81 -3.08 -6.89 16.48
C GLN A 81 -3.37 -7.93 15.38
N GLU A 82 -4.23 -7.58 14.41
CA GLU A 82 -4.65 -8.43 13.30
C GLU A 82 -5.03 -7.57 12.08
N ALA A 83 -4.76 -8.08 10.86
CA ALA A 83 -5.15 -7.41 9.62
C ALA A 83 -6.67 -7.22 9.54
N ARG A 84 -7.14 -6.05 9.06
CA ARG A 84 -8.56 -5.81 8.85
C ARG A 84 -9.09 -6.68 7.71
N LEU A 85 -10.29 -7.23 7.89
CA LEU A 85 -11.05 -7.85 6.81
C LEU A 85 -11.67 -6.77 5.90
N LEU A 86 -12.26 -5.72 6.48
CA LEU A 86 -12.87 -4.60 5.76
C LEU A 86 -11.83 -3.51 5.48
N ARG A 87 -11.15 -3.58 4.32
CA ARG A 87 -10.00 -2.74 4.00
C ARG A 87 -10.10 -2.06 2.63
N ALA A 88 -9.26 -1.03 2.45
CA ALA A 88 -9.06 -0.40 1.15
C ALA A 88 -8.56 -1.44 0.08
N PRO A 89 -8.79 -1.22 -1.23
CA PRO A 89 -9.37 0.03 -1.78
C PRO A 89 -10.89 0.13 -1.70
N PHE A 90 -11.62 -0.97 -1.53
CA PHE A 90 -13.07 -0.94 -1.54
C PHE A 90 -13.65 -0.30 -0.28
N PHE A 91 -13.29 -0.81 0.90
CA PHE A 91 -13.85 -0.30 2.14
C PHE A 91 -13.04 0.85 2.74
N THR A 92 -13.73 1.93 3.09
CA THR A 92 -13.21 2.99 3.97
C THR A 92 -13.55 2.64 5.41
N ALA A 93 -12.55 2.48 6.25
CA ALA A 93 -12.73 2.17 7.66
C ALA A 93 -13.64 3.20 8.36
N ARG A 94 -14.49 2.72 9.26
CA ARG A 94 -15.32 3.53 10.16
C ARG A 94 -15.03 3.12 11.60
N THR A 95 -15.24 4.05 12.51
CA THR A 95 -15.19 3.78 13.95
C THR A 95 -16.60 3.41 14.41
N PRO A 96 -16.82 2.23 15.01
CA PRO A 96 -18.10 1.90 15.59
C PRO A 96 -18.35 2.71 16.87
N TYR A 97 -19.61 2.99 17.19
CA TYR A 97 -20.02 3.78 18.36
C TYR A 97 -20.96 3.01 19.26
N ALA A 98 -20.73 3.09 20.56
CA ALA A 98 -21.61 2.56 21.60
C ALA A 98 -21.96 3.62 22.65
N TRP A 99 -23.02 3.41 23.44
CA TRP A 99 -23.40 4.32 24.50
C TRP A 99 -22.49 4.16 25.71
N GLY A 100 -21.79 5.22 26.12
CA GLY A 100 -20.86 5.26 27.25
C GLY A 100 -21.48 5.68 28.58
N GLY A 101 -22.80 5.65 28.70
CA GLY A 101 -23.54 6.10 29.91
C GLY A 101 -24.07 7.53 29.81
N GLU A 102 -23.30 8.45 29.29
CA GLU A 102 -23.67 9.87 29.13
C GLU A 102 -23.74 10.32 27.66
N ALA A 103 -22.92 9.72 26.80
CA ALA A 103 -22.83 10.08 25.39
C ALA A 103 -22.52 8.86 24.52
N TRP A 104 -22.78 8.98 23.20
CA TRP A 104 -22.28 8.06 22.19
C TRP A 104 -20.78 8.24 21.99
N MET A 105 -20.02 7.19 22.21
CA MET A 105 -18.56 7.19 22.24
C MET A 105 -18.02 6.15 21.24
N PRO A 106 -16.80 6.34 20.69
CA PRO A 106 -16.11 5.30 19.99
C PRO A 106 -16.08 4.01 20.80
N SER A 107 -16.53 2.91 20.21
CA SER A 107 -16.48 1.60 20.84
C SER A 107 -15.07 1.03 20.72
N ALA A 108 -14.57 0.42 21.79
CA ALA A 108 -13.33 -0.36 21.73
C ALA A 108 -13.53 -1.54 20.78
N ARG A 109 -12.48 -1.87 20.01
CA ARG A 109 -12.47 -3.05 19.14
C ARG A 109 -12.65 -4.31 19.99
N ALA A 110 -13.63 -5.13 19.63
CA ALA A 110 -13.81 -6.40 20.30
C ALA A 110 -12.61 -7.32 20.06
N PRO A 111 -12.06 -7.98 21.09
CA PRO A 111 -11.06 -9.01 20.90
C PRO A 111 -11.62 -10.20 20.11
N ARG A 112 -10.76 -10.90 19.38
CA ARG A 112 -11.13 -12.10 18.62
C ARG A 112 -11.67 -13.17 19.58
N GLY A 113 -12.76 -13.84 19.20
CA GLY A 113 -13.41 -14.85 20.02
C GLY A 113 -14.18 -14.29 21.22
N ALA A 114 -14.42 -12.96 21.28
CA ALA A 114 -15.29 -12.38 22.29
C ALA A 114 -16.66 -13.04 22.26
N ALA A 115 -17.06 -13.61 23.39
CA ALA A 115 -18.37 -14.24 23.52
C ALA A 115 -19.48 -13.17 23.42
N PRO A 116 -20.61 -13.47 22.75
CA PRO A 116 -21.81 -12.63 22.82
C PRO A 116 -22.21 -12.42 24.27
N GLY A 117 -22.62 -11.18 24.62
CA GLY A 117 -23.18 -10.88 25.96
C GLY A 117 -24.38 -11.76 26.28
N SER A 118 -24.77 -11.85 27.55
CA SER A 118 -25.81 -12.74 28.07
C SER A 118 -27.24 -12.56 27.48
N GLY A 119 -27.44 -11.72 26.49
CA GLY A 119 -28.65 -11.50 25.71
C GLY A 119 -28.64 -11.98 24.28
N GLY A 120 -27.49 -12.54 23.77
CA GLY A 120 -27.40 -13.10 22.44
C GLY A 120 -27.87 -14.54 22.34
N ALA A 121 -28.19 -15.02 21.13
CA ALA A 121 -28.47 -16.43 20.87
C ALA A 121 -27.32 -17.30 21.34
N GLY A 122 -27.60 -18.54 21.75
CA GLY A 122 -26.58 -19.50 22.16
C GLY A 122 -25.48 -19.64 21.11
N SER A 123 -24.27 -19.99 21.55
CA SER A 123 -23.07 -20.05 20.70
C SER A 123 -23.35 -20.75 19.36
N GLY A 124 -23.15 -20.05 18.26
CA GLY A 124 -23.23 -20.62 16.91
C GLY A 124 -24.46 -20.23 16.08
N CYS A 125 -25.31 -19.29 16.52
CA CYS A 125 -26.41 -18.77 15.70
C CYS A 125 -26.46 -17.24 15.71
N VAL A 126 -26.70 -16.60 14.57
CA VAL A 126 -26.84 -15.16 14.41
C VAL A 126 -28.20 -14.84 13.79
N ARG A 127 -28.97 -13.97 14.44
CA ARG A 127 -30.27 -13.52 13.96
C ARG A 127 -30.16 -12.10 13.42
N VAL A 128 -30.61 -11.89 12.20
CA VAL A 128 -30.50 -10.63 11.49
C VAL A 128 -31.87 -10.13 11.03
N LEU A 129 -32.00 -8.80 10.92
CA LEU A 129 -33.18 -8.14 10.38
C LEU A 129 -32.75 -7.07 9.40
N THR A 130 -33.34 -7.05 8.20
CA THR A 130 -33.31 -5.89 7.31
C THR A 130 -34.68 -5.28 7.18
N TRP A 131 -34.77 -3.94 7.16
CA TRP A 131 -36.05 -3.25 7.02
C TRP A 131 -35.88 -1.86 6.40
N ASN A 132 -36.52 -1.61 5.27
CA ASN A 132 -36.70 -0.27 4.73
C ASN A 132 -37.76 0.46 5.58
N THR A 133 -37.40 1.64 6.13
CA THR A 133 -38.20 2.35 7.15
C THR A 133 -39.17 3.39 6.60
N LEU A 134 -39.18 3.56 5.30
CA LEU A 134 -39.96 4.56 4.54
C LEU A 134 -39.60 6.00 4.90
N TRP A 135 -38.94 6.70 4.01
CA TRP A 135 -38.60 8.13 4.14
C TRP A 135 -39.84 9.02 4.11
N ASP A 136 -39.82 10.12 4.80
CA ASP A 136 -40.91 11.10 4.72
C ASP A 136 -40.55 12.33 3.84
N ARG A 137 -39.47 12.23 3.06
CA ARG A 137 -38.99 13.33 2.18
C ARG A 137 -39.99 13.74 1.08
N TYR A 138 -40.86 12.83 0.65
CA TYR A 138 -41.69 13.03 -0.52
C TYR A 138 -43.18 13.06 -0.20
N ASP A 139 -43.67 12.20 0.70
CA ASP A 139 -45.08 11.97 0.97
C ASP A 139 -45.46 12.13 2.44
N ALA A 140 -44.80 13.02 3.16
CA ALA A 140 -44.89 13.16 4.63
C ALA A 140 -46.32 13.33 5.14
N ASP A 141 -47.20 14.00 4.37
CA ASP A 141 -48.61 14.22 4.69
C ASP A 141 -49.52 12.99 4.44
N ARG A 142 -48.98 11.96 3.74
CA ARG A 142 -49.74 10.75 3.34
C ARG A 142 -49.34 9.49 4.10
N ILE A 143 -48.21 9.50 4.79
CA ILE A 143 -47.58 8.31 5.35
C ILE A 143 -47.53 8.27 6.87
N ASP A 144 -48.17 9.24 7.58
CA ASP A 144 -48.31 9.28 9.04
C ASP A 144 -47.05 8.99 9.86
N SER A 145 -45.89 9.59 9.47
CA SER A 145 -44.58 9.35 10.08
C SER A 145 -44.58 9.50 11.62
N ALA A 146 -45.33 10.46 12.12
CA ALA A 146 -45.43 10.69 13.56
C ALA A 146 -46.04 9.51 14.34
N GLN A 147 -46.96 8.76 13.72
CA GLN A 147 -47.57 7.58 14.30
C GLN A 147 -46.77 6.32 14.04
N ARG A 148 -46.20 6.17 12.82
CA ARG A 148 -45.45 4.99 12.38
C ARG A 148 -44.12 4.84 13.14
N ARG A 149 -43.34 5.92 13.29
CA ARG A 149 -41.99 5.85 13.89
C ARG A 149 -42.00 5.29 15.32
N PRO A 150 -42.88 5.66 16.24
CA PRO A 150 -43.00 5.00 17.55
C PRO A 150 -43.35 3.50 17.46
N LEU A 151 -44.14 3.10 16.46
CA LEU A 151 -44.47 1.70 16.24
C LEU A 151 -43.24 0.92 15.74
N LEU A 152 -42.51 1.51 14.82
CA LEU A 152 -41.24 0.96 14.30
C LEU A 152 -40.23 0.74 15.43
N LEU A 153 -40.04 1.74 16.33
CA LEU A 153 -39.11 1.62 17.46
C LEU A 153 -39.50 0.46 18.40
N ARG A 154 -40.80 0.28 18.65
CA ARG A 154 -41.29 -0.86 19.42
C ARG A 154 -41.06 -2.19 18.72
N ALA A 155 -41.37 -2.27 17.42
CA ALA A 155 -41.17 -3.48 16.63
C ALA A 155 -39.68 -3.86 16.58
N LEU A 156 -38.77 -2.88 16.38
CA LEU A 156 -37.32 -3.13 16.39
C LEU A 156 -36.81 -3.64 17.75
N ARG A 157 -37.34 -3.11 18.85
CA ARG A 157 -37.04 -3.59 20.21
C ARG A 157 -37.44 -5.05 20.38
N ASP A 158 -38.63 -5.38 19.89
CA ASP A 158 -39.29 -6.68 20.12
C ASP A 158 -38.90 -7.73 19.07
N ALA A 159 -38.06 -7.36 18.07
CA ALA A 159 -37.67 -8.23 16.97
C ALA A 159 -36.79 -9.41 17.36
N ASP A 160 -36.20 -9.40 18.54
CA ASP A 160 -35.28 -10.43 19.07
C ASP A 160 -34.20 -10.88 18.07
N VAL A 161 -33.42 -9.91 17.56
CA VAL A 161 -32.34 -10.13 16.60
C VAL A 161 -31.02 -9.60 17.14
N ASP A 162 -29.89 -10.06 16.53
CA ASP A 162 -28.54 -9.72 16.96
C ASP A 162 -27.96 -8.57 16.12
N VAL A 163 -28.40 -8.42 14.86
CA VAL A 163 -28.00 -7.35 13.95
C VAL A 163 -29.23 -6.79 13.22
N ILE A 164 -29.29 -5.46 13.15
CA ILE A 164 -30.36 -4.72 12.45
C ILE A 164 -29.74 -3.87 11.36
N ALA A 165 -30.24 -4.01 10.14
CA ALA A 165 -29.92 -3.17 8.98
C ALA A 165 -31.16 -2.40 8.55
N LEU A 166 -31.12 -1.07 8.65
CA LEU A 166 -32.22 -0.20 8.27
C LEU A 166 -31.85 0.62 7.02
N GLN A 167 -32.79 0.71 6.08
CA GLN A 167 -32.73 1.56 4.91
C GLN A 167 -33.71 2.72 5.09
N GLU A 168 -33.47 3.80 4.41
CA GLU A 168 -34.27 5.04 4.46
C GLU A 168 -34.34 5.68 5.86
N VAL A 169 -33.27 5.60 6.63
CA VAL A 169 -33.17 6.25 7.93
C VAL A 169 -32.90 7.72 7.77
N GLU A 170 -33.81 8.55 8.26
CA GLU A 170 -33.68 10.00 8.28
C GLU A 170 -33.17 10.52 9.63
N ALA A 171 -32.69 11.77 9.62
CA ALA A 171 -32.10 12.39 10.81
C ALA A 171 -33.03 12.35 12.04
N GLU A 172 -34.33 12.56 11.86
CA GLU A 172 -35.29 12.49 12.99
C GLU A 172 -35.45 11.08 13.53
N LEU A 173 -35.60 10.08 12.66
CA LEU A 173 -35.67 8.67 13.08
C LEU A 173 -34.38 8.24 13.79
N LEU A 174 -33.22 8.64 13.25
CA LEU A 174 -31.92 8.39 13.90
C LEU A 174 -31.89 8.98 15.32
N VAL A 175 -32.31 10.24 15.50
CA VAL A 175 -32.37 10.88 16.82
C VAL A 175 -33.29 10.14 17.76
N MET A 176 -34.44 9.64 17.27
CA MET A 176 -35.36 8.85 18.08
C MET A 176 -34.73 7.52 18.53
N LEU A 177 -34.12 6.77 17.58
CA LEU A 177 -33.40 5.52 17.85
C LEU A 177 -32.28 5.72 18.88
N LEU A 178 -31.47 6.77 18.74
CA LEU A 178 -30.36 7.07 19.65
C LEU A 178 -30.83 7.41 21.08
N ARG A 179 -32.09 7.76 21.29
CA ARG A 179 -32.69 8.03 22.60
C ARG A 179 -33.29 6.79 23.26
N GLU A 180 -33.54 5.75 22.48
CA GLU A 180 -34.17 4.53 22.98
C GLU A 180 -33.30 3.84 24.06
N PRO A 181 -33.83 3.52 25.22
CA PRO A 181 -33.09 2.85 26.28
C PRO A 181 -32.52 1.49 25.87
N TRP A 182 -33.24 0.73 25.04
CA TRP A 182 -32.82 -0.58 24.60
C TRP A 182 -31.65 -0.48 23.60
N VAL A 183 -31.59 0.57 22.78
CA VAL A 183 -30.45 0.83 21.87
C VAL A 183 -29.20 1.19 22.67
N ARG A 184 -29.37 2.07 23.69
CA ARG A 184 -28.27 2.48 24.57
C ARG A 184 -27.73 1.35 25.44
N ALA A 185 -28.57 0.37 25.77
CA ALA A 185 -28.21 -0.69 26.71
C ALA A 185 -27.24 -1.74 26.14
N GLY A 186 -27.10 -1.86 24.82
CA GLY A 186 -26.24 -2.93 24.29
C GLY A 186 -26.05 -2.96 22.78
N TRP A 187 -26.37 -1.87 22.06
CA TRP A 187 -26.17 -1.83 20.62
C TRP A 187 -25.00 -0.93 20.24
N THR A 188 -24.23 -1.40 19.27
CA THR A 188 -23.12 -0.70 18.63
C THR A 188 -23.51 -0.30 17.22
N LEU A 189 -23.31 0.97 16.86
CA LEU A 189 -23.54 1.49 15.54
C LEU A 189 -22.27 1.31 14.68
N ALA A 190 -22.44 1.04 13.40
CA ALA A 190 -21.35 0.87 12.45
C ALA A 190 -20.59 2.18 12.13
N THR A 191 -21.13 3.33 12.51
CA THR A 191 -20.56 4.65 12.22
C THR A 191 -20.79 5.64 13.36
N ASP A 192 -20.12 6.80 13.33
CA ASP A 192 -20.42 7.92 14.24
C ASP A 192 -21.85 8.43 13.97
N PRO A 193 -22.75 8.43 14.97
CA PRO A 193 -24.12 8.92 14.79
C PRO A 193 -24.20 10.43 14.47
N ARG A 194 -23.11 11.16 14.57
CA ARG A 194 -23.00 12.59 14.18
C ARG A 194 -22.41 12.78 12.79
N ALA A 195 -21.91 11.71 12.17
CA ALA A 195 -21.44 11.77 10.80
C ALA A 195 -22.61 11.89 9.82
N ARG A 196 -22.31 12.36 8.62
CA ARG A 196 -23.33 12.54 7.59
C ARG A 196 -23.68 11.25 6.84
N ASP A 197 -22.93 10.16 7.09
CA ASP A 197 -23.09 8.89 6.37
C ASP A 197 -24.53 8.39 6.37
N VAL A 198 -25.21 8.42 7.55
CA VAL A 198 -26.60 7.97 7.68
C VAL A 198 -27.57 8.95 7.01
N ASP A 199 -27.41 10.26 7.22
CA ASP A 199 -28.27 11.29 6.65
C ASP A 199 -28.15 11.36 5.10
N GLU A 200 -26.93 11.14 4.57
CA GLU A 200 -26.68 11.16 3.14
C GLU A 200 -27.17 9.90 2.42
N CYS A 201 -27.01 8.72 3.02
CA CYS A 201 -27.33 7.44 2.36
C CYS A 201 -28.56 6.73 2.92
N GLY A 202 -29.12 7.20 4.05
CA GLY A 202 -30.26 6.58 4.70
C GLY A 202 -29.97 5.15 5.21
N LEU A 203 -28.71 4.76 5.42
CA LEU A 203 -28.31 3.40 5.74
C LEU A 203 -27.73 3.33 7.15
N LEU A 204 -28.34 2.49 8.02
CA LEU A 204 -27.91 2.31 9.40
C LEU A 204 -27.77 0.83 9.74
N LEU A 205 -26.60 0.44 10.27
CA LEU A 205 -26.32 -0.90 10.75
C LEU A 205 -26.02 -0.86 12.25
N LEU A 206 -26.75 -1.66 13.02
CA LEU A 206 -26.60 -1.81 14.47
C LEU A 206 -26.30 -3.28 14.79
N SER A 207 -25.44 -3.52 15.79
CA SER A 207 -25.13 -4.86 16.29
C SER A 207 -25.11 -4.89 17.82
N ARG A 208 -25.70 -5.92 18.41
CA ARG A 208 -25.49 -6.26 19.83
C ARG A 208 -24.40 -7.32 20.02
N LEU A 209 -23.94 -7.94 18.93
CA LEU A 209 -22.72 -8.75 18.95
C LEU A 209 -21.50 -7.83 19.04
N PRO A 210 -20.39 -8.30 19.65
CA PRO A 210 -19.17 -7.53 19.74
C PRO A 210 -18.64 -7.14 18.36
N VAL A 211 -18.50 -5.84 18.08
CA VAL A 211 -18.03 -5.33 16.79
C VAL A 211 -16.51 -5.20 16.82
N ARG A 212 -15.85 -5.88 15.90
CA ARG A 212 -14.40 -5.83 15.70
C ARG A 212 -13.98 -4.75 14.70
N GLU A 213 -14.73 -4.62 13.61
CA GLU A 213 -14.47 -3.67 12.54
C GLU A 213 -15.76 -3.07 12.03
N ALA A 214 -15.68 -1.82 11.56
CA ALA A 214 -16.73 -1.20 10.78
C ALA A 214 -16.14 -0.51 9.56
N ALA A 215 -16.91 -0.47 8.46
CA ALA A 215 -16.47 0.15 7.22
C ALA A 215 -17.65 0.59 6.35
N PHE A 216 -17.35 1.43 5.38
CA PHE A 216 -18.33 2.04 4.49
C PHE A 216 -17.76 2.13 3.07
N HIS A 217 -18.61 1.99 2.06
CA HIS A 217 -18.28 2.27 0.66
C HIS A 217 -19.45 2.97 -0.03
N GLU A 218 -19.18 4.10 -0.69
CA GLU A 218 -20.17 4.82 -1.48
C GLU A 218 -20.31 4.18 -2.85
N LEU A 219 -21.51 3.75 -3.21
CA LEU A 219 -21.83 3.17 -4.52
C LEU A 219 -22.21 4.24 -5.55
N GLY A 220 -22.77 5.34 -5.09
CA GLY A 220 -23.26 6.47 -5.87
C GLY A 220 -24.03 7.46 -5.00
N PRO A 221 -24.60 8.51 -5.58
CA PRO A 221 -25.37 9.48 -4.82
C PRO A 221 -26.49 8.81 -4.00
N HIS A 222 -26.44 8.96 -2.69
CA HIS A 222 -27.37 8.37 -1.70
C HIS A 222 -27.40 6.83 -1.65
N LYS A 223 -26.40 6.17 -2.21
CA LYS A 223 -26.28 4.70 -2.24
C LYS A 223 -24.92 4.25 -1.71
N ALA A 224 -24.95 3.26 -0.81
CA ALA A 224 -23.75 2.81 -0.14
C ALA A 224 -23.83 1.33 0.31
N VAL A 225 -22.70 0.80 0.73
CA VAL A 225 -22.57 -0.41 1.56
C VAL A 225 -21.97 0.00 2.90
N THR A 226 -22.61 -0.37 4.00
CA THR A 226 -22.02 -0.33 5.34
C THR A 226 -21.80 -1.76 5.81
N ALA A 227 -20.69 -2.02 6.49
CA ALA A 227 -20.35 -3.36 6.95
C ALA A 227 -19.71 -3.36 8.33
N VAL A 228 -19.94 -4.43 9.08
CA VAL A 228 -19.25 -4.71 10.33
C VAL A 228 -18.66 -6.12 10.31
N VAL A 229 -17.56 -6.31 11.03
CA VAL A 229 -17.11 -7.64 11.44
C VAL A 229 -17.56 -7.84 12.88
N VAL A 230 -18.37 -8.85 13.11
CA VAL A 230 -18.87 -9.20 14.45
C VAL A 230 -18.24 -10.49 14.95
N GLU A 231 -18.00 -10.58 16.24
CA GLU A 231 -17.55 -11.80 16.92
C GLU A 231 -18.77 -12.63 17.34
N THR A 232 -18.86 -13.85 16.87
CA THR A 232 -20.01 -14.75 17.16
C THR A 232 -19.71 -15.73 18.29
N GLY A 233 -18.48 -15.76 18.79
CA GLY A 233 -18.00 -16.78 19.73
C GLY A 233 -17.52 -18.06 19.03
N VAL A 234 -17.85 -18.27 17.74
CA VAL A 234 -17.37 -19.36 16.88
C VAL A 234 -16.28 -18.84 15.95
N ARG A 235 -16.59 -17.81 15.17
CA ARG A 235 -15.67 -17.14 14.24
C ARG A 235 -16.13 -15.72 13.93
N PRO A 236 -15.24 -14.83 13.42
CA PRO A 236 -15.66 -13.53 12.90
C PRO A 236 -16.59 -13.69 11.70
N LEU A 237 -17.66 -12.91 11.67
CA LEU A 237 -18.64 -12.87 10.60
C LEU A 237 -18.75 -11.46 10.04
N VAL A 238 -18.70 -11.31 8.72
CA VAL A 238 -19.00 -10.04 8.06
C VAL A 238 -20.50 -9.90 7.90
N VAL A 239 -21.09 -8.85 8.44
CA VAL A 239 -22.47 -8.46 8.18
C VAL A 239 -22.46 -7.13 7.48
N ALA A 240 -22.98 -7.09 6.26
CA ALA A 240 -23.05 -5.90 5.41
C ALA A 240 -24.50 -5.52 5.12
N ALA A 241 -24.75 -4.24 4.93
CA ALA A 241 -26.04 -3.71 4.55
C ALA A 241 -25.93 -2.81 3.33
N THR A 242 -26.92 -2.85 2.45
CA THR A 242 -27.00 -2.00 1.26
C THR A 242 -28.42 -1.48 1.01
N HIS A 243 -28.54 -0.46 0.18
CA HIS A 243 -29.79 0.01 -0.40
C HIS A 243 -29.50 0.46 -1.83
N LEU A 244 -29.97 -0.27 -2.83
CA LEU A 244 -29.70 -0.02 -4.25
C LEU A 244 -30.74 0.92 -4.87
N SER A 245 -30.44 1.44 -6.06
CA SER A 245 -31.28 2.39 -6.77
C SER A 245 -32.63 1.78 -7.17
N SER A 246 -33.71 2.50 -6.86
CA SER A 246 -35.07 2.13 -7.24
C SER A 246 -35.40 2.55 -8.67
N ASP A 247 -36.51 2.02 -9.21
CA ASP A 247 -37.03 2.40 -10.54
C ASP A 247 -37.62 3.81 -10.58
N HIS A 248 -37.74 4.52 -9.44
CA HIS A 248 -38.00 5.95 -9.38
C HIS A 248 -36.83 6.79 -9.88
N SER A 249 -35.63 6.24 -9.91
CA SER A 249 -34.43 6.91 -10.40
C SER A 249 -34.37 6.84 -11.92
N GLU A 250 -33.85 7.91 -12.54
CA GLU A 250 -33.54 7.89 -13.97
C GLU A 250 -32.55 6.77 -14.29
N ASN A 251 -32.92 5.86 -15.20
CA ASN A 251 -32.17 4.63 -15.50
C ASN A 251 -31.91 3.75 -14.23
N GLY A 252 -32.93 3.60 -13.37
CA GLY A 252 -32.78 2.89 -12.08
C GLY A 252 -32.23 1.47 -12.23
N ALA A 253 -32.70 0.69 -13.20
CA ALA A 253 -32.22 -0.67 -13.46
C ALA A 253 -30.72 -0.69 -13.82
N GLY A 254 -30.26 0.17 -14.74
CA GLY A 254 -28.83 0.21 -15.11
C GLY A 254 -27.93 0.72 -13.98
N ARG A 255 -28.43 1.62 -13.13
CA ARG A 255 -27.70 2.04 -11.91
C ARG A 255 -27.58 0.87 -10.92
N ARG A 256 -28.68 0.17 -10.67
CA ARG A 256 -28.74 -1.02 -9.81
C ARG A 256 -27.75 -2.10 -10.24
N ASP A 257 -27.68 -2.41 -11.53
CA ASP A 257 -26.73 -3.36 -12.09
C ASP A 257 -25.27 -2.95 -11.83
N ALA A 258 -24.95 -1.67 -12.03
CA ALA A 258 -23.61 -1.13 -11.78
C ALA A 258 -23.28 -1.12 -10.28
N GLU A 259 -24.21 -0.72 -9.42
CA GLU A 259 -24.07 -0.75 -7.96
C GLU A 259 -23.86 -2.18 -7.47
N LEU A 260 -24.65 -3.12 -7.96
CA LEU A 260 -24.58 -4.54 -7.61
C LEU A 260 -23.24 -5.17 -8.03
N ALA A 261 -22.76 -4.84 -9.23
CA ALA A 261 -21.44 -5.27 -9.69
C ALA A 261 -20.30 -4.75 -8.79
N ARG A 262 -20.40 -3.50 -8.33
CA ARG A 262 -19.43 -2.92 -7.38
C ARG A 262 -19.49 -3.61 -6.02
N VAL A 263 -20.69 -3.93 -5.51
CA VAL A 263 -20.84 -4.72 -4.28
C VAL A 263 -20.19 -6.10 -4.44
N ALA A 264 -20.42 -6.77 -5.59
CA ALA A 264 -19.82 -8.06 -5.89
C ALA A 264 -18.27 -7.98 -5.89
N GLU A 265 -17.70 -6.95 -6.52
CA GLU A 265 -16.25 -6.71 -6.53
C GLU A 265 -15.70 -6.54 -5.11
N GLY A 266 -16.35 -5.71 -4.30
CA GLY A 266 -15.92 -5.44 -2.93
C GLY A 266 -16.02 -6.65 -2.00
N LEU A 267 -17.03 -7.47 -2.16
CA LEU A 267 -17.21 -8.65 -1.34
C LEU A 267 -16.36 -9.84 -1.82
N ALA A 268 -16.05 -9.95 -3.13
CA ALA A 268 -15.26 -11.05 -3.67
C ALA A 268 -13.86 -11.18 -3.05
N GLY A 269 -13.29 -10.06 -2.61
CA GLY A 269 -11.97 -10.01 -1.96
C GLY A 269 -11.97 -10.37 -0.46
N LEU A 270 -13.13 -10.64 0.13
CA LEU A 270 -13.23 -10.97 1.55
C LEU A 270 -13.07 -12.47 1.78
N ASP A 271 -12.01 -12.85 2.49
CA ASP A 271 -11.82 -14.22 2.99
C ASP A 271 -12.55 -14.37 4.33
N ALA A 272 -13.87 -14.33 4.27
CA ALA A 272 -14.75 -14.45 5.42
C ALA A 272 -16.15 -14.87 4.98
N GLU A 273 -16.88 -15.45 5.89
CA GLU A 273 -18.31 -15.67 5.75
C GLU A 273 -19.06 -14.34 5.79
N VAL A 274 -20.04 -14.18 4.93
CA VAL A 274 -20.74 -12.90 4.72
C VAL A 274 -22.24 -13.09 4.79
N ILE A 275 -22.91 -12.22 5.54
CA ILE A 275 -24.36 -11.98 5.44
C ILE A 275 -24.53 -10.57 4.85
N LEU A 276 -25.21 -10.45 3.72
CA LEU A 276 -25.55 -9.18 3.10
C LEU A 276 -27.06 -8.95 3.18
N LEU A 277 -27.41 -7.82 3.76
CA LEU A 277 -28.80 -7.43 4.07
C LEU A 277 -29.18 -6.21 3.23
N GLY A 278 -30.46 -6.05 2.88
CA GLY A 278 -30.87 -4.77 2.34
C GLY A 278 -32.09 -4.80 1.43
N ASP A 279 -32.46 -3.61 0.98
CA ASP A 279 -33.39 -3.37 -0.10
C ASP A 279 -32.58 -3.30 -1.42
N PHE A 280 -32.71 -4.36 -2.21
CA PHE A 280 -32.01 -4.47 -3.50
C PHE A 280 -32.80 -3.80 -4.64
N ASN A 281 -34.05 -3.38 -4.39
CA ASN A 281 -34.95 -2.83 -5.41
C ASN A 281 -35.08 -3.71 -6.67
N ASP A 282 -34.83 -5.01 -6.53
CA ASP A 282 -34.88 -6.03 -7.60
C ASP A 282 -35.72 -7.23 -7.14
N GLY A 283 -36.85 -7.45 -7.81
CA GLY A 283 -37.75 -8.56 -7.51
C GLY A 283 -37.33 -9.90 -8.14
N GLY A 284 -36.26 -9.93 -8.96
CA GLY A 284 -35.75 -11.15 -9.62
C GLY A 284 -34.55 -11.76 -8.92
N ASP A 285 -33.89 -12.68 -9.61
CA ASP A 285 -32.75 -13.43 -9.10
C ASP A 285 -31.39 -12.77 -9.34
N THR A 286 -31.38 -11.57 -9.95
CA THR A 286 -30.16 -10.85 -10.30
C THR A 286 -29.24 -10.61 -9.10
N PRO A 287 -29.73 -10.19 -7.90
CA PRO A 287 -28.86 -9.97 -6.75
C PRO A 287 -28.07 -11.22 -6.34
N GLN A 288 -28.72 -12.35 -6.10
CA GLN A 288 -28.04 -13.56 -5.66
C GLN A 288 -27.10 -14.14 -6.72
N LEU A 289 -27.49 -14.06 -8.00
CA LEU A 289 -26.66 -14.57 -9.11
C LEU A 289 -25.40 -13.72 -9.31
N THR A 290 -25.53 -12.41 -9.32
CA THR A 290 -24.39 -11.47 -9.50
C THR A 290 -23.40 -11.57 -8.34
N LEU A 291 -23.91 -11.72 -7.11
CA LEU A 291 -23.09 -11.79 -5.92
C LEU A 291 -22.55 -13.20 -5.64
N GLY A 292 -23.05 -14.23 -6.32
CA GLY A 292 -22.72 -15.62 -6.02
C GLY A 292 -23.11 -16.00 -4.59
N MET A 293 -24.21 -15.45 -4.07
CA MET A 293 -24.70 -15.65 -2.71
C MET A 293 -26.03 -16.40 -2.71
N ARG A 294 -26.32 -17.12 -1.64
CA ARG A 294 -27.56 -17.87 -1.44
C ARG A 294 -28.58 -16.95 -0.75
N ASP A 295 -29.86 -17.01 -1.15
CA ASP A 295 -30.94 -16.23 -0.56
C ASP A 295 -31.59 -17.03 0.59
N ALA A 296 -31.56 -16.44 1.79
CA ALA A 296 -32.10 -17.05 3.00
C ALA A 296 -33.60 -17.39 2.87
N TRP A 297 -34.38 -16.58 2.17
CA TRP A 297 -35.78 -16.87 1.89
C TRP A 297 -35.97 -18.11 1.01
N SER A 298 -35.25 -18.16 -0.11
CA SER A 298 -35.30 -19.28 -1.03
C SER A 298 -34.82 -20.61 -0.42
N GLU A 299 -33.84 -20.56 0.51
CA GLU A 299 -33.37 -21.75 1.24
C GLU A 299 -34.43 -22.31 2.18
N THR A 300 -35.28 -21.46 2.76
CA THR A 300 -36.27 -21.90 3.77
C THR A 300 -37.66 -22.18 3.19
N HIS A 301 -38.06 -21.49 2.13
CA HIS A 301 -39.39 -21.55 1.54
C HIS A 301 -39.39 -22.22 0.14
N GLY A 302 -38.19 -22.40 -0.43
CA GLY A 302 -38.03 -22.93 -1.78
C GLY A 302 -37.81 -21.83 -2.82
N PRO A 303 -37.15 -22.19 -3.94
CA PRO A 303 -36.75 -21.21 -4.95
C PRO A 303 -37.94 -20.58 -5.72
N ASP A 304 -39.09 -21.21 -5.71
CA ASP A 304 -40.29 -20.74 -6.42
C ASP A 304 -41.20 -19.85 -5.54
N ASP A 305 -40.86 -19.64 -4.24
CA ASP A 305 -41.63 -18.78 -3.35
C ASP A 305 -41.29 -17.28 -3.65
N THR A 306 -42.34 -16.58 -4.09
CA THR A 306 -42.28 -15.16 -4.47
C THR A 306 -43.00 -14.25 -3.47
N THR A 307 -43.17 -14.67 -2.23
CA THR A 307 -43.77 -13.84 -1.16
C THR A 307 -43.17 -12.46 -1.15
N PRO A 308 -43.97 -11.38 -1.32
CA PRO A 308 -43.46 -10.04 -1.46
C PRO A 308 -43.06 -9.43 -0.14
N THR A 309 -42.00 -8.59 -0.15
CA THR A 309 -41.66 -7.66 0.93
C THR A 309 -42.24 -6.27 0.71
N PHE A 310 -42.68 -5.97 -0.53
CA PHE A 310 -43.35 -4.75 -0.94
C PHE A 310 -44.63 -5.12 -1.67
N ASP A 311 -45.80 -4.80 -1.08
CA ASP A 311 -47.10 -5.24 -1.61
C ASP A 311 -48.11 -4.09 -1.64
N PRO A 312 -48.20 -3.37 -2.79
CA PRO A 312 -49.17 -2.28 -2.98
C PRO A 312 -50.63 -2.72 -2.93
N GLY A 313 -50.90 -3.99 -3.10
CA GLY A 313 -52.26 -4.55 -3.05
C GLY A 313 -52.77 -4.74 -1.61
N ALA A 314 -51.89 -5.08 -0.68
CA ALA A 314 -52.21 -5.32 0.71
C ALA A 314 -51.85 -4.11 1.61
N ASN A 315 -50.78 -3.39 1.31
CA ASN A 315 -50.23 -2.32 2.15
C ASN A 315 -50.52 -0.93 1.49
N PRO A 316 -51.39 -0.10 2.08
CA PRO A 316 -51.70 1.23 1.55
C PRO A 316 -50.47 2.17 1.45
N LEU A 317 -49.47 2.02 2.32
CA LEU A 317 -48.22 2.79 2.24
C LEU A 317 -47.42 2.42 0.99
N ALA A 318 -47.33 1.14 0.68
CA ALA A 318 -46.69 0.65 -0.53
C ALA A 318 -47.46 1.11 -1.80
N ALA A 319 -48.78 1.26 -1.70
CA ALA A 319 -49.58 1.82 -2.79
C ALA A 319 -49.25 3.30 -3.07
N VAL A 320 -48.82 4.08 -2.06
CA VAL A 320 -48.41 5.48 -2.22
C VAL A 320 -47.11 5.58 -3.00
N SER A 321 -46.13 4.73 -2.72
CA SER A 321 -44.78 4.77 -3.31
C SER A 321 -44.64 3.90 -4.59
N SER A 322 -45.63 3.07 -4.93
CA SER A 322 -45.52 2.13 -6.04
C SER A 322 -45.72 2.77 -7.41
N LEU A 323 -44.80 2.56 -8.35
CA LEU A 323 -44.92 2.95 -9.77
C LEU A 323 -45.79 2.00 -10.58
N THR A 324 -45.83 0.73 -10.23
CA THR A 324 -46.38 -0.34 -11.06
C THR A 324 -47.63 -1.01 -10.46
N GLY A 325 -47.88 -0.81 -9.18
CA GLY A 325 -48.89 -1.53 -8.39
C GLY A 325 -48.63 -3.03 -8.24
N ARG A 326 -47.41 -3.49 -8.54
CA ARG A 326 -47.06 -4.91 -8.45
C ARG A 326 -46.38 -5.22 -7.12
N ALA A 327 -46.76 -6.31 -6.51
CA ALA A 327 -46.08 -6.89 -5.38
C ALA A 327 -44.75 -7.49 -5.81
N SER A 328 -43.68 -7.28 -4.99
CA SER A 328 -42.34 -7.74 -5.30
C SER A 328 -41.54 -8.05 -4.02
N ARG A 329 -40.62 -9.01 -4.08
CA ARG A 329 -39.68 -9.26 -3.00
C ARG A 329 -38.38 -8.48 -3.22
N LEU A 330 -38.30 -7.27 -2.71
CA LEU A 330 -37.21 -6.30 -2.90
C LEU A 330 -36.14 -6.41 -1.82
N ASP A 331 -36.55 -6.76 -0.61
CA ASP A 331 -35.69 -6.88 0.56
C ASP A 331 -35.18 -8.33 0.69
N ARG A 332 -33.89 -8.49 0.95
CA ARG A 332 -33.24 -9.80 0.99
C ARG A 332 -32.22 -9.93 2.11
N VAL A 333 -32.03 -11.18 2.54
CA VAL A 333 -30.91 -11.64 3.35
C VAL A 333 -30.14 -12.65 2.54
N LEU A 334 -28.95 -12.27 2.07
CA LEU A 334 -28.08 -13.12 1.25
C LEU A 334 -26.92 -13.64 2.09
N VAL A 335 -26.55 -14.90 1.93
CA VAL A 335 -25.49 -15.55 2.71
C VAL A 335 -24.43 -16.16 1.79
N ARG A 336 -23.16 -16.02 2.17
CA ARG A 336 -22.00 -16.63 1.52
C ARG A 336 -21.09 -17.26 2.56
N GLY A 337 -20.83 -18.53 2.42
CA GLY A 337 -19.98 -19.35 3.28
C GLY A 337 -20.49 -20.78 3.33
N GLU A 338 -19.55 -21.74 3.28
CA GLU A 338 -19.91 -23.18 3.28
C GLU A 338 -20.45 -23.65 4.64
N GLU A 339 -20.14 -22.93 5.69
CA GLU A 339 -20.51 -23.29 7.06
C GLU A 339 -21.68 -22.45 7.59
N LEU A 340 -22.21 -21.51 6.78
CA LEU A 340 -23.46 -20.82 7.09
C LEU A 340 -24.66 -21.67 6.66
N ARG A 341 -25.58 -21.94 7.60
CA ARG A 341 -26.85 -22.64 7.37
C ARG A 341 -28.00 -21.74 7.78
N VAL A 342 -28.87 -21.42 6.84
CA VAL A 342 -30.09 -20.69 7.14
C VAL A 342 -31.07 -21.66 7.84
N ARG A 343 -31.47 -21.32 9.08
CA ARG A 343 -32.43 -22.12 9.86
C ARG A 343 -33.85 -21.65 9.63
N ARG A 344 -34.02 -20.35 9.47
CA ARG A 344 -35.33 -19.72 9.35
C ARG A 344 -35.21 -18.39 8.61
N ALA A 345 -36.20 -18.04 7.80
CA ALA A 345 -36.45 -16.70 7.30
C ALA A 345 -37.96 -16.40 7.43
N ASP A 346 -38.34 -15.20 7.84
CA ASP A 346 -39.72 -14.79 7.95
C ASP A 346 -39.88 -13.28 7.70
N LEU A 347 -41.09 -12.88 7.29
CA LEU A 347 -41.43 -11.46 7.21
C LEU A 347 -41.62 -10.90 8.62
N TYR A 348 -41.43 -9.60 8.73
CA TYR A 348 -41.61 -8.87 9.98
C TYR A 348 -42.30 -7.52 9.73
N GLY A 349 -43.37 -7.26 10.50
CA GLY A 349 -44.14 -6.03 10.35
C GLY A 349 -45.15 -6.06 9.18
N GLU A 350 -45.47 -7.23 8.67
CA GLU A 350 -46.46 -7.46 7.60
C GLU A 350 -47.91 -7.33 8.06
N VAL A 351 -48.13 -7.33 9.38
CA VAL A 351 -49.46 -7.20 9.94
C VAL A 351 -49.71 -5.75 10.41
N PRO A 352 -50.77 -5.09 9.94
CA PRO A 352 -51.07 -3.74 10.38
C PRO A 352 -51.54 -3.73 11.86
N THR A 353 -51.51 -2.55 12.47
CA THR A 353 -52.13 -2.36 13.79
C THR A 353 -53.64 -2.61 13.76
N ALA A 354 -54.26 -2.67 14.94
CA ALA A 354 -55.73 -2.81 15.07
C ALA A 354 -56.49 -1.68 14.34
N GLU A 355 -55.86 -0.52 14.21
CA GLU A 355 -56.38 0.66 13.48
C GLU A 355 -56.08 0.63 11.98
N GLY A 356 -55.48 -0.44 11.48
CA GLY A 356 -55.15 -0.62 10.06
C GLY A 356 -53.87 0.11 9.60
N LEU A 357 -53.04 0.62 10.50
CA LEU A 357 -51.81 1.31 10.18
C LEU A 357 -50.64 0.33 10.02
N TYR A 358 -49.98 0.35 8.87
CA TYR A 358 -48.71 -0.34 8.63
C TYR A 358 -47.53 0.47 9.14
N ILE A 359 -46.44 -0.21 9.51
CA ILE A 359 -45.23 0.41 10.05
C ILE A 359 -44.38 1.03 8.94
N SER A 360 -44.27 0.36 7.81
CA SER A 360 -43.55 0.80 6.62
C SER A 360 -44.28 0.34 5.37
N ASP A 361 -43.93 0.86 4.22
CA ASP A 361 -44.36 0.36 2.88
C ASP A 361 -43.68 -0.97 2.53
N HIS A 362 -42.54 -1.28 3.17
CA HIS A 362 -41.88 -2.57 3.10
C HIS A 362 -42.13 -3.41 4.35
N TYR A 363 -42.13 -4.72 4.19
CA TYR A 363 -42.06 -5.66 5.29
C TYR A 363 -40.58 -5.99 5.55
N GLY A 364 -40.15 -6.02 6.82
CA GLY A 364 -38.81 -6.46 7.20
C GLY A 364 -38.61 -7.94 6.89
N VAL A 365 -37.39 -8.33 6.58
CA VAL A 365 -36.97 -9.74 6.47
C VAL A 365 -36.05 -10.08 7.61
N ARG A 366 -36.48 -11.07 8.41
CA ARG A 366 -35.71 -11.61 9.52
C ARG A 366 -35.19 -12.98 9.13
N ALA A 367 -33.90 -13.25 9.44
CA ALA A 367 -33.32 -14.59 9.23
C ALA A 367 -32.50 -15.03 10.44
N GLU A 368 -32.51 -16.33 10.65
CA GLU A 368 -31.68 -17.02 11.64
C GLU A 368 -30.66 -17.88 10.88
N VAL A 369 -29.37 -17.57 11.07
CA VAL A 369 -28.26 -18.19 10.37
C VAL A 369 -27.35 -18.88 11.39
N ALA A 370 -27.27 -20.21 11.33
CA ALA A 370 -26.36 -20.98 12.16
C ALA A 370 -24.94 -21.00 11.52
N LEU A 371 -23.94 -20.87 12.36
CA LEU A 371 -22.56 -21.16 12.03
C LEU A 371 -22.28 -22.59 12.50
N GLU A 372 -22.25 -23.53 11.56
CA GLU A 372 -21.94 -24.92 11.89
C GLU A 372 -20.43 -25.05 12.08
N GLY A 373 -20.02 -25.43 13.29
CA GLY A 373 -18.62 -25.79 13.55
C GLY A 373 -18.34 -27.19 12.96
N PRO A 374 -17.09 -27.51 12.61
CA PRO A 374 -16.73 -28.84 12.13
C PRO A 374 -17.05 -29.91 13.17
N GLY A 375 -17.57 -31.03 12.68
CA GLY A 375 -17.97 -32.19 13.52
C GLY A 375 -16.80 -32.70 14.39
N VAL A 376 -17.15 -33.25 15.53
CA VAL A 376 -16.36 -33.64 16.69
C VAL A 376 -15.15 -34.54 16.34
N ASP A 377 -14.02 -33.88 16.03
CA ASP A 377 -12.66 -34.32 16.43
C ASP A 377 -11.95 -33.08 17.07
N GLY A 378 -12.66 -32.48 17.98
CA GLY A 378 -12.77 -31.03 18.21
C GLY A 378 -11.76 -30.39 19.17
N ARG A 379 -10.63 -31.01 19.54
CA ARG A 379 -9.60 -30.27 20.33
C ARG A 379 -8.40 -29.85 19.51
N GLU A 380 -8.03 -30.60 18.50
CA GLU A 380 -6.95 -30.21 17.59
C GLU A 380 -7.41 -29.18 16.54
N ALA A 381 -8.65 -29.31 16.01
CA ALA A 381 -9.23 -28.35 15.08
C ALA A 381 -9.44 -26.95 15.68
N ALA A 382 -9.77 -26.85 16.96
CA ALA A 382 -9.99 -25.55 17.63
C ALA A 382 -8.71 -24.70 17.75
N VAL A 383 -7.53 -25.30 17.79
CA VAL A 383 -6.23 -24.60 17.78
C VAL A 383 -5.92 -24.08 16.38
N LEU A 384 -6.33 -24.79 15.34
CA LEU A 384 -6.07 -24.41 13.94
C LEU A 384 -7.07 -23.37 13.42
N ASP A 385 -8.32 -23.39 13.85
CA ASP A 385 -9.35 -22.41 13.44
C ASP A 385 -9.13 -20.99 13.99
N GLY A 386 -8.23 -20.82 14.94
CA GLY A 386 -7.77 -19.52 15.44
C GLY A 386 -6.68 -18.85 14.61
N LEU A 387 -6.14 -19.53 13.59
CA LEU A 387 -5.00 -19.02 12.82
C LEU A 387 -5.47 -18.17 11.62
N ASP A 388 -4.78 -17.04 11.42
CA ASP A 388 -4.92 -16.26 10.19
C ASP A 388 -4.48 -17.09 8.99
N ARG A 389 -5.20 -16.95 7.87
CA ARG A 389 -4.92 -17.70 6.64
C ARG A 389 -4.62 -16.74 5.51
N LEU A 390 -3.61 -17.08 4.69
CA LEU A 390 -3.27 -16.36 3.48
C LEU A 390 -3.47 -17.28 2.26
N ASP A 391 -4.60 -17.12 1.59
CA ASP A 391 -5.01 -17.92 0.42
C ASP A 391 -4.48 -17.32 -0.88
N VAL A 392 -3.16 -17.40 -1.09
CA VAL A 392 -2.47 -16.88 -2.27
C VAL A 392 -1.84 -18.02 -3.06
N ARG A 393 -1.91 -17.94 -4.39
CA ARG A 393 -1.26 -18.92 -5.28
C ARG A 393 0.24 -18.97 -5.03
N PRO A 394 0.81 -20.16 -4.76
CA PRO A 394 2.25 -20.32 -4.55
C PRO A 394 3.03 -20.14 -5.86
N THR A 395 4.30 -19.78 -5.72
CA THR A 395 5.25 -19.72 -6.83
C THR A 395 6.48 -20.59 -6.56
N PRO A 396 7.04 -21.30 -7.56
CA PRO A 396 8.28 -22.08 -7.40
C PRO A 396 9.51 -21.18 -7.24
N ARG A 397 9.33 -19.86 -7.20
CA ARG A 397 10.39 -18.88 -6.99
C ARG A 397 10.60 -18.52 -5.52
N THR A 398 9.76 -19.03 -4.62
CA THR A 398 9.82 -18.75 -3.18
C THR A 398 9.74 -20.03 -2.37
N ALA A 399 10.29 -20.00 -1.17
CA ALA A 399 10.22 -21.11 -0.21
C ALA A 399 10.28 -20.58 1.23
N LEU A 400 9.67 -21.30 2.14
CA LEU A 400 9.88 -21.19 3.57
C LEU A 400 10.69 -22.40 4.01
N ALA A 401 11.91 -22.16 4.51
CA ALA A 401 12.85 -23.22 4.79
C ALA A 401 13.64 -22.96 6.08
N TRP A 402 14.07 -24.03 6.74
CA TRP A 402 15.09 -23.93 7.76
C TRP A 402 16.48 -24.01 7.13
N LEU A 403 17.38 -23.15 7.56
CA LEU A 403 18.80 -23.19 7.18
C LEU A 403 19.62 -23.61 8.40
N PRO A 404 20.54 -24.58 8.26
CA PRO A 404 21.46 -24.91 9.35
C PRO A 404 22.34 -23.68 9.68
N PRO A 405 22.80 -23.55 10.93
CA PRO A 405 23.79 -22.54 11.29
C PRO A 405 25.03 -22.61 10.41
N GLU A 406 25.63 -21.45 10.10
CA GLU A 406 26.75 -21.37 9.15
C GLU A 406 27.95 -22.21 9.55
N GLU A 407 28.15 -22.44 10.84
CA GLU A 407 29.21 -23.30 11.38
C GLU A 407 29.10 -24.76 10.92
N LEU A 408 27.90 -25.21 10.56
CA LEU A 408 27.64 -26.55 10.06
C LEU A 408 27.77 -26.68 8.54
N TRP A 409 27.92 -25.55 7.83
CA TRP A 409 27.98 -25.54 6.37
C TRP A 409 29.23 -26.23 5.78
N PRO A 410 30.43 -26.05 6.33
CA PRO A 410 31.64 -26.62 5.70
C PRO A 410 31.52 -28.10 5.35
N PRO A 411 31.21 -29.04 6.28
CA PRO A 411 31.10 -30.46 5.92
C PRO A 411 29.97 -30.77 4.95
N LEU A 412 28.86 -30.03 5.03
CA LEU A 412 27.71 -30.17 4.11
C LEU A 412 28.06 -29.68 2.69
N GLN A 413 28.68 -28.52 2.60
CA GLN A 413 29.07 -27.93 1.32
C GLN A 413 30.22 -28.69 0.63
N ASP A 414 31.09 -29.32 1.37
CA ASP A 414 32.15 -30.15 0.79
C ASP A 414 31.60 -31.39 0.08
N ILE A 415 30.50 -31.94 0.56
CA ILE A 415 29.76 -33.01 -0.13
C ILE A 415 28.97 -32.44 -1.30
N ARG A 416 28.22 -31.36 -1.08
CA ARG A 416 27.36 -30.75 -2.10
C ARG A 416 28.14 -30.21 -3.29
N ARG A 417 29.36 -29.68 -3.09
CA ARG A 417 30.21 -29.23 -4.23
C ARG A 417 30.52 -30.32 -5.23
N VAL A 418 30.56 -31.57 -4.79
CA VAL A 418 30.88 -32.72 -5.63
C VAL A 418 29.62 -33.34 -6.25
N HIS A 419 28.53 -33.36 -5.49
CA HIS A 419 27.37 -34.21 -5.80
C HIS A 419 26.06 -33.43 -6.07
N ASP A 420 25.98 -32.14 -5.68
CA ASP A 420 24.74 -31.38 -5.80
C ASP A 420 24.75 -30.44 -7.03
N PRO A 421 24.02 -30.74 -8.10
CA PRO A 421 23.93 -29.87 -9.27
C PRO A 421 23.24 -28.54 -9.00
N GLN A 422 22.55 -28.42 -7.86
CA GLN A 422 21.84 -27.20 -7.45
C GLN A 422 22.61 -26.35 -6.43
N ILE A 423 23.87 -26.66 -6.14
CA ILE A 423 24.67 -25.97 -5.12
C ILE A 423 24.76 -24.45 -5.32
N HIS A 424 24.83 -24.00 -6.57
CA HIS A 424 24.87 -22.55 -6.90
C HIS A 424 23.50 -21.89 -6.83
N ARG A 425 22.43 -22.69 -6.75
CA ARG A 425 21.06 -22.19 -6.72
C ARG A 425 20.46 -22.15 -5.31
N TRP A 426 20.89 -23.06 -4.43
CA TRP A 426 20.34 -23.23 -3.11
C TRP A 426 21.42 -23.30 -2.03
N PRO A 427 21.28 -22.57 -0.89
CA PRO A 427 22.05 -22.86 0.32
C PRO A 427 21.70 -24.25 0.86
N PRO A 428 22.46 -24.80 1.83
CA PRO A 428 22.00 -25.96 2.60
C PRO A 428 20.70 -25.62 3.30
N HIS A 429 19.65 -26.44 3.16
CA HIS A 429 18.33 -26.13 3.69
C HIS A 429 17.45 -27.36 3.89
N VAL A 430 16.44 -27.21 4.74
CA VAL A 430 15.29 -28.11 4.83
C VAL A 430 14.06 -27.29 4.40
N ASN A 431 13.46 -27.62 3.27
CA ASN A 431 12.22 -26.99 2.86
C ASN A 431 11.09 -27.40 3.83
N VAL A 432 10.42 -26.41 4.41
CA VAL A 432 9.16 -26.63 5.12
C VAL A 432 7.98 -26.42 4.18
N LEU A 433 8.00 -25.32 3.39
CA LEU A 433 7.07 -25.11 2.28
C LEU A 433 7.86 -24.72 1.02
N PHE A 434 7.85 -25.61 0.01
CA PHE A 434 8.41 -25.29 -1.32
C PHE A 434 7.31 -25.04 -2.33
N GLY A 435 7.42 -23.92 -3.05
CA GLY A 435 6.29 -23.26 -3.67
C GLY A 435 5.54 -22.50 -2.57
N PHE A 436 6.14 -21.41 -2.13
CA PHE A 436 5.54 -20.52 -1.13
C PHE A 436 4.84 -19.34 -1.79
N VAL A 437 4.19 -18.49 -1.01
CA VAL A 437 3.51 -17.29 -1.53
C VAL A 437 4.49 -16.36 -2.24
N PRO A 438 4.08 -15.60 -3.28
CA PRO A 438 4.95 -14.68 -3.99
C PRO A 438 5.57 -13.63 -3.08
N GLU A 439 6.76 -13.14 -3.43
CA GLU A 439 7.52 -12.22 -2.58
C GLU A 439 6.76 -10.92 -2.25
N HIS A 440 5.92 -10.41 -3.16
CA HIS A 440 5.11 -9.21 -2.91
C HIS A 440 4.04 -9.39 -1.83
N THR A 441 3.76 -10.63 -1.43
CA THR A 441 2.85 -10.95 -0.32
C THR A 441 3.57 -11.33 0.98
N PHE A 442 4.90 -11.23 1.04
CA PHE A 442 5.67 -11.60 2.24
C PHE A 442 5.33 -10.74 3.45
N GLU A 443 4.96 -9.46 3.27
CA GLU A 443 4.52 -8.62 4.39
C GLU A 443 3.15 -9.05 4.92
N GLN A 444 2.25 -9.53 4.05
CA GLN A 444 0.99 -10.13 4.47
C GLN A 444 1.23 -11.48 5.16
N ALA A 445 2.18 -12.29 4.65
CA ALA A 445 2.57 -13.54 5.30
C ALA A 445 3.18 -13.29 6.70
N ALA A 446 3.88 -12.16 6.88
CA ALA A 446 4.45 -11.80 8.18
C ALA A 446 3.39 -11.69 9.29
N SER A 447 2.23 -11.11 9.00
CA SER A 447 1.14 -11.01 9.97
C SER A 447 0.53 -12.38 10.33
N VAL A 448 0.57 -13.33 9.39
CA VAL A 448 0.04 -14.69 9.58
C VAL A 448 0.96 -15.54 10.45
N PHE A 449 2.28 -15.35 10.35
CA PHE A 449 3.24 -16.14 11.14
C PHE A 449 3.09 -15.94 12.65
N ALA A 450 2.61 -14.78 13.11
CA ALA A 450 2.38 -14.52 14.54
C ALA A 450 1.47 -15.57 15.20
N THR A 451 0.58 -16.18 14.44
CA THR A 451 -0.35 -17.21 14.91
C THR A 451 -0.04 -18.61 14.37
N ALA A 452 0.82 -18.72 13.36
CA ALA A 452 1.03 -19.97 12.60
C ALA A 452 2.37 -20.67 12.87
N THR A 453 3.17 -20.23 13.84
CA THR A 453 4.45 -20.86 14.19
C THR A 453 4.36 -21.64 15.49
N THR A 454 5.06 -22.79 15.52
CA THR A 454 5.23 -23.60 16.74
C THR A 454 6.35 -23.04 17.62
N ALA A 455 6.43 -23.50 18.88
CA ALA A 455 7.58 -23.20 19.73
C ALA A 455 8.89 -23.72 19.10
N PRO A 456 10.03 -23.05 19.36
CA PRO A 456 11.34 -23.57 18.96
C PRO A 456 11.60 -24.96 19.53
N PHE A 457 12.16 -25.87 18.72
CA PHE A 457 12.43 -27.25 19.13
C PHE A 457 13.86 -27.70 18.82
N ASP A 458 14.32 -28.73 19.49
CA ASP A 458 15.63 -29.33 19.24
C ASP A 458 15.50 -30.47 18.22
N ALA A 459 16.43 -30.51 17.27
CA ALA A 459 16.48 -31.52 16.22
C ALA A 459 17.86 -32.15 16.14
N ARG A 460 17.93 -33.32 15.50
CA ARG A 460 19.18 -34.09 15.33
C ARG A 460 19.30 -34.43 13.85
N LEU A 461 20.38 -33.97 13.23
CA LEU A 461 20.73 -34.32 11.86
C LEU A 461 21.63 -35.57 11.93
N GLU A 462 21.07 -36.69 11.51
CA GLU A 462 21.78 -37.98 11.55
C GLU A 462 21.09 -38.98 10.61
N GLY A 463 21.85 -39.82 9.98
CA GLY A 463 21.35 -40.80 8.99
C GLY A 463 21.23 -40.19 7.61
N VAL A 464 21.68 -40.93 6.60
CA VAL A 464 21.64 -40.52 5.20
C VAL A 464 20.70 -41.46 4.46
N ASN A 465 19.72 -40.88 3.82
CA ASN A 465 18.68 -41.57 3.07
C ASN A 465 18.63 -41.06 1.62
N TRP A 466 17.76 -41.62 0.80
CA TRP A 466 17.60 -41.18 -0.57
C TRP A 466 16.17 -41.34 -1.08
N PHE A 467 15.77 -40.44 -2.03
CA PHE A 467 14.53 -40.54 -2.80
C PHE A 467 14.88 -40.98 -4.21
N GLY A 468 14.29 -42.07 -4.68
CA GLY A 468 14.42 -42.53 -6.04
C GLY A 468 13.60 -41.66 -7.01
N HIS A 469 14.21 -41.32 -8.16
CA HIS A 469 13.54 -40.72 -9.32
C HIS A 469 13.64 -41.69 -10.49
N ARG A 470 13.13 -41.27 -11.67
CA ARG A 470 13.10 -42.14 -12.84
C ARG A 470 14.50 -42.60 -13.28
N ASP A 471 15.48 -41.71 -13.30
CA ASP A 471 16.82 -41.93 -13.85
C ASP A 471 17.95 -41.79 -12.84
N ASP A 472 17.67 -41.25 -11.63
CA ASP A 472 18.65 -40.99 -10.57
C ASP A 472 17.96 -40.98 -9.18
N ALA A 473 18.70 -40.63 -8.13
CA ALA A 473 18.20 -40.46 -6.76
C ALA A 473 18.79 -39.19 -6.11
N THR A 474 17.99 -38.57 -5.24
CA THR A 474 18.44 -37.49 -4.37
C THR A 474 18.83 -38.05 -3.03
N VAL A 475 20.11 -37.94 -2.66
CA VAL A 475 20.66 -38.35 -1.35
C VAL A 475 20.55 -37.16 -0.39
N TRP A 476 20.10 -37.42 0.83
CA TRP A 476 19.80 -36.38 1.81
C TRP A 476 20.13 -36.83 3.23
N LEU A 477 20.47 -35.85 4.08
CA LEU A 477 20.67 -36.01 5.51
C LEU A 477 19.33 -35.82 6.23
N ASP A 478 19.05 -36.73 7.21
CA ASP A 478 17.82 -36.71 7.98
C ASP A 478 17.87 -35.68 9.11
N PRO A 479 17.08 -34.61 9.09
CA PRO A 479 16.98 -33.64 10.18
C PRO A 479 15.98 -34.04 11.26
N ALA A 480 15.24 -35.13 11.06
CA ALA A 480 14.22 -35.64 11.96
C ALA A 480 14.65 -36.93 12.71
N ALA A 481 15.94 -37.30 12.68
CA ALA A 481 16.46 -38.48 13.36
C ALA A 481 16.21 -38.48 14.89
N GLY A 482 15.93 -37.33 15.48
CA GLY A 482 15.53 -37.19 16.88
C GLY A 482 14.03 -37.29 17.15
N GLY A 483 13.20 -37.37 16.11
CA GLY A 483 11.73 -37.40 16.14
C GLY A 483 11.12 -36.57 15.03
N GLU A 484 10.10 -37.11 14.38
CA GLU A 484 9.41 -36.47 13.24
C GLU A 484 8.32 -35.49 13.68
N GLU A 485 7.71 -35.70 14.87
CA GLU A 485 6.52 -34.98 15.34
C GLU A 485 6.66 -33.44 15.34
N PRO A 486 7.75 -32.82 15.84
CA PRO A 486 7.86 -31.36 15.83
C PRO A 486 7.92 -30.77 14.43
N TRP A 487 8.53 -31.49 13.46
CA TRP A 487 8.55 -31.07 12.05
C TRP A 487 7.19 -31.23 11.39
N ALA A 488 6.48 -32.32 11.69
CA ALA A 488 5.13 -32.58 11.17
C ALA A 488 4.13 -31.53 11.71
N GLU A 489 4.22 -31.20 13.00
CA GLU A 489 3.37 -30.17 13.60
C GLU A 489 3.63 -28.80 12.97
N LEU A 490 4.90 -28.38 12.85
CA LEU A 490 5.27 -27.12 12.20
C LEU A 490 4.73 -27.05 10.76
N HIS A 491 4.91 -28.10 9.99
CA HIS A 491 4.42 -28.17 8.61
C HIS A 491 2.90 -28.11 8.55
N ARG A 492 2.19 -28.80 9.44
CA ARG A 492 0.72 -28.81 9.51
C ARG A 492 0.16 -27.43 9.84
N MET A 493 0.75 -26.73 10.83
CA MET A 493 0.37 -25.37 11.21
C MET A 493 0.55 -24.40 10.04
N LEU A 494 1.69 -24.46 9.36
CA LEU A 494 1.99 -23.62 8.22
C LEU A 494 1.10 -23.93 7.00
N LEU A 495 0.76 -25.19 6.75
CA LEU A 495 -0.18 -25.53 5.68
C LEU A 495 -1.61 -25.05 5.96
N HIS A 496 -1.99 -24.98 7.23
CA HIS A 496 -3.27 -24.40 7.60
C HIS A 496 -3.28 -22.87 7.32
N ALA A 497 -2.20 -22.18 7.67
CA ALA A 497 -2.02 -20.75 7.45
C ALA A 497 -1.86 -20.39 5.95
N PHE A 498 -1.24 -21.29 5.17
CA PHE A 498 -0.96 -21.12 3.73
C PHE A 498 -1.54 -22.29 2.93
N PRO A 499 -2.86 -22.41 2.81
CA PRO A 499 -3.52 -23.62 2.34
C PRO A 499 -3.21 -24.01 0.89
N ARG A 500 -2.83 -23.04 0.04
CA ARG A 500 -2.41 -23.31 -1.34
C ARG A 500 -0.96 -23.76 -1.50
N CYS A 501 -0.17 -23.68 -0.44
CA CYS A 501 1.24 -24.09 -0.47
C CYS A 501 1.42 -25.60 -0.28
N ARG A 502 0.39 -26.39 -0.40
CA ARG A 502 0.45 -27.85 -0.43
C ARG A 502 1.28 -28.31 -1.61
N GLY A 503 2.34 -29.04 -1.37
CA GLY A 503 3.16 -29.65 -2.42
C GLY A 503 2.37 -30.64 -3.29
N ARG A 504 2.99 -31.17 -4.34
CA ARG A 504 2.37 -32.15 -5.26
C ARG A 504 2.23 -33.57 -4.67
N HIS A 505 2.87 -33.83 -3.54
CA HIS A 505 2.91 -35.15 -2.89
C HIS A 505 2.17 -35.09 -1.56
N GLU A 506 1.40 -36.14 -1.26
CA GLU A 506 0.84 -36.35 0.05
C GLU A 506 1.97 -36.72 1.04
N GLY A 507 1.97 -36.09 2.21
CA GLY A 507 2.98 -36.28 3.26
C GLY A 507 4.12 -35.28 3.21
N PHE A 508 4.80 -35.16 4.35
CA PHE A 508 5.95 -34.29 4.54
C PHE A 508 7.12 -35.11 5.12
N THR A 509 8.23 -35.15 4.39
CA THR A 509 9.48 -35.73 4.88
C THR A 509 10.53 -34.62 4.94
N PRO A 510 10.90 -34.14 6.14
CA PRO A 510 11.96 -33.14 6.25
C PRO A 510 13.27 -33.77 5.77
N HIS A 511 14.01 -33.05 4.93
CA HIS A 511 15.27 -33.56 4.37
C HIS A 511 16.22 -32.43 4.00
N LEU A 512 17.53 -32.65 4.19
CA LEU A 512 18.59 -31.75 3.74
C LEU A 512 19.33 -32.42 2.58
N SER A 513 19.11 -31.95 1.36
CA SER A 513 19.71 -32.53 0.16
C SER A 513 21.22 -32.39 0.15
N LEU A 514 21.94 -33.51 -0.08
CA LEU A 514 23.40 -33.60 -0.17
C LEU A 514 23.88 -33.72 -1.63
N GLY A 515 23.07 -34.33 -2.51
CA GLY A 515 23.44 -34.49 -3.91
C GLY A 515 22.50 -35.42 -4.69
N ARG A 516 22.84 -35.61 -5.97
CA ARG A 516 22.12 -36.52 -6.88
C ARG A 516 23.10 -37.53 -7.48
N THR A 517 22.60 -38.75 -7.66
CA THR A 517 23.44 -39.84 -8.16
C THR A 517 22.61 -40.98 -8.76
N THR A 518 23.19 -41.76 -9.61
CA THR A 518 22.61 -43.02 -10.12
C THR A 518 22.92 -44.22 -9.19
N ASP A 519 23.85 -44.07 -8.22
CA ASP A 519 24.18 -45.09 -7.22
C ASP A 519 23.98 -44.49 -5.78
N PRO A 520 22.75 -44.47 -5.30
CA PRO A 520 22.40 -43.82 -4.03
C PRO A 520 22.98 -44.52 -2.82
N ASN A 521 23.14 -45.85 -2.86
CA ASN A 521 23.66 -46.63 -1.73
C ASN A 521 25.14 -46.28 -1.46
N THR A 522 25.96 -46.21 -2.50
CA THR A 522 27.39 -45.87 -2.37
C THR A 522 27.55 -44.41 -1.91
N LEU A 523 26.78 -43.48 -2.47
CA LEU A 523 26.85 -42.08 -2.06
C LEU A 523 26.35 -41.91 -0.63
N ALA A 524 25.25 -42.54 -0.24
CA ALA A 524 24.73 -42.46 1.14
C ALA A 524 25.77 -42.97 2.14
N ALA A 525 26.36 -44.14 1.92
CA ALA A 525 27.41 -44.68 2.78
C ALA A 525 28.64 -43.76 2.86
N THR A 526 29.03 -43.13 1.74
CA THR A 526 30.14 -42.19 1.70
C THR A 526 29.83 -40.92 2.49
N CYS A 527 28.60 -40.39 2.42
CA CYS A 527 28.15 -39.23 3.19
C CYS A 527 28.08 -39.57 4.67
N GLU A 528 27.55 -40.73 5.05
CA GLU A 528 27.45 -41.18 6.43
C GLU A 528 28.82 -41.35 7.11
N ALA A 529 29.81 -41.83 6.37
CA ALA A 529 31.18 -41.92 6.87
C ALA A 529 31.86 -40.55 7.10
N ARG A 530 31.39 -39.50 6.46
CA ARG A 530 31.96 -38.12 6.54
C ARG A 530 31.22 -37.20 7.48
N LEU A 531 29.95 -37.45 7.75
CA LEU A 531 29.09 -36.60 8.58
C LEU A 531 28.98 -37.23 10.00
N THR A 532 29.16 -36.41 10.99
CA THR A 532 28.91 -36.79 12.39
C THR A 532 27.51 -36.28 12.80
N PRO A 533 26.82 -36.95 13.72
CA PRO A 533 25.53 -36.47 14.23
C PRO A 533 25.62 -35.04 14.77
N MET A 534 24.73 -34.16 14.32
CA MET A 534 24.70 -32.76 14.69
C MET A 534 23.40 -32.45 15.45
N ARG A 535 23.52 -31.89 16.65
CA ARG A 535 22.38 -31.36 17.40
C ARG A 535 22.19 -29.91 17.05
N VAL A 536 20.95 -29.54 16.72
CA VAL A 536 20.59 -28.18 16.31
C VAL A 536 19.32 -27.77 16.99
N ARG A 537 19.16 -26.46 17.19
CA ARG A 537 17.89 -25.89 17.61
C ARG A 537 17.22 -25.24 16.41
N ILE A 538 15.99 -25.62 16.15
CA ILE A 538 15.14 -25.02 15.13
C ILE A 538 14.42 -23.83 15.78
N GLY A 539 14.96 -22.63 15.62
CA GLY A 539 14.47 -21.41 16.25
C GLY A 539 13.93 -20.39 15.28
N GLU A 540 14.29 -20.51 14.01
CA GLU A 540 13.83 -19.59 12.96
C GLU A 540 13.70 -20.30 11.60
N LEU A 541 12.86 -19.75 10.73
CA LEU A 541 12.71 -20.15 9.33
C LEU A 541 13.12 -19.01 8.43
N ALA A 542 13.72 -19.32 7.28
CA ALA A 542 14.10 -18.35 6.27
C ALA A 542 13.01 -18.20 5.21
N LEU A 543 12.63 -16.97 4.93
CA LEU A 543 11.88 -16.57 3.75
C LEU A 543 12.85 -16.46 2.58
N LEU A 544 12.77 -17.38 1.65
CA LEU A 544 13.65 -17.46 0.49
C LEU A 544 12.91 -17.00 -0.77
N SER A 545 13.60 -16.22 -1.59
CA SER A 545 13.10 -15.91 -2.95
C SER A 545 14.22 -15.92 -3.98
N ARG A 546 13.83 -16.25 -5.21
CA ARG A 546 14.68 -16.18 -6.41
C ARG A 546 14.09 -15.18 -7.40
N ARG A 547 14.88 -14.17 -7.73
CA ARG A 547 14.54 -13.12 -8.68
C ARG A 547 15.31 -13.33 -9.98
N GLY A 548 14.65 -13.29 -11.11
CA GLY A 548 15.26 -13.61 -12.40
C GLY A 548 15.98 -14.97 -12.37
N ASP A 549 17.25 -14.97 -12.74
CA ASP A 549 18.14 -16.14 -12.71
C ASP A 549 19.07 -16.20 -11.48
N GLU A 550 18.86 -15.32 -10.52
CA GLU A 550 19.62 -15.29 -9.25
C GLU A 550 19.40 -16.59 -8.44
N PRO A 551 20.33 -16.93 -7.54
CA PRO A 551 20.08 -17.99 -6.57
C PRO A 551 18.95 -17.63 -5.58
N MET A 552 18.44 -18.64 -4.88
CA MET A 552 17.57 -18.45 -3.73
C MET A 552 18.35 -17.71 -2.64
N ARG A 553 17.81 -16.55 -2.22
CA ARG A 553 18.40 -15.71 -1.18
C ARG A 553 17.43 -15.55 -0.02
N VAL A 554 17.95 -15.44 1.17
CA VAL A 554 17.18 -15.10 2.37
C VAL A 554 16.75 -13.64 2.27
N ARG A 555 15.44 -13.40 2.34
CA ARG A 555 14.83 -12.04 2.34
C ARG A 555 14.40 -11.60 3.73
N GLY A 556 14.20 -12.57 4.60
CA GLY A 556 13.89 -12.36 6.01
C GLY A 556 13.92 -13.68 6.77
N THR A 557 13.87 -13.62 8.08
CA THR A 557 13.73 -14.79 8.97
C THR A 557 12.49 -14.63 9.83
N VAL A 558 11.83 -15.75 10.12
CA VAL A 558 10.64 -15.84 10.97
C VAL A 558 11.06 -16.56 12.25
N THR A 559 10.95 -15.90 13.37
CA THR A 559 11.25 -16.49 14.69
C THR A 559 10.12 -17.42 15.11
N LEU A 560 10.42 -18.68 15.39
CA LEU A 560 9.43 -19.65 15.89
C LEU A 560 8.93 -19.25 17.29
N GLY A 561 7.66 -19.47 17.56
CA GLY A 561 6.99 -19.15 18.81
C GLY A 561 6.43 -17.72 18.87
N THR A 562 7.10 -16.73 18.27
CA THR A 562 6.60 -15.35 18.22
C THR A 562 6.06 -14.97 16.85
N GLY A 563 6.50 -15.64 15.77
CA GLY A 563 6.18 -15.27 14.40
C GLY A 563 6.81 -13.94 13.94
N GLU A 564 7.66 -13.34 14.77
CA GLU A 564 8.36 -12.09 14.43
C GLU A 564 9.19 -12.28 13.16
N VAL A 565 8.99 -11.40 12.18
CA VAL A 565 9.74 -11.41 10.92
C VAL A 565 10.81 -10.34 10.96
N ARG A 566 12.07 -10.75 10.77
CA ARG A 566 13.21 -9.86 10.60
C ARG A 566 13.59 -9.81 9.13
N TRP A 567 13.37 -8.68 8.50
CA TRP A 567 13.74 -8.47 7.12
C TRP A 567 15.26 -8.36 6.97
N ARG A 568 15.79 -9.03 5.95
CA ARG A 568 17.18 -8.86 5.54
C ARG A 568 17.24 -7.74 4.51
N GLU A 569 17.91 -6.63 4.84
CA GLU A 569 18.15 -5.57 3.88
C GLU A 569 19.17 -6.00 2.83
N GLU A 570 18.93 -5.56 1.60
CA GLU A 570 19.87 -5.82 0.50
C GLU A 570 20.99 -4.80 0.58
N THR A 571 22.17 -5.23 1.00
CA THR A 571 23.37 -4.38 0.97
C THR A 571 23.81 -4.21 -0.49
N ALA A 572 23.78 -2.97 -0.97
CA ALA A 572 24.51 -2.63 -2.19
C ALA A 572 26.02 -2.75 -1.87
N ALA A 573 26.69 -3.71 -2.47
CA ALA A 573 28.11 -4.03 -2.25
C ALA A 573 29.11 -2.88 -2.49
N ARG A 574 28.63 -1.66 -2.74
CA ARG A 574 29.42 -0.46 -3.02
C ARG A 574 29.63 0.49 -1.83
N TYR A 575 29.02 0.22 -0.66
CA TYR A 575 29.03 1.16 0.47
C TYR A 575 29.49 0.55 1.80
N GLU A 576 30.37 -0.45 1.78
CA GLU A 576 30.93 -1.08 2.99
C GLU A 576 31.92 -0.19 3.80
N GLY A 577 32.18 1.04 3.38
CA GLY A 577 32.91 2.04 4.14
C GLY A 577 31.98 3.21 4.46
N GLY A 578 31.90 3.64 5.72
CA GLY A 578 31.04 4.74 6.16
C GLY A 578 31.03 5.91 5.15
N PHE A 579 29.88 6.61 5.07
CA PHE A 579 29.66 7.72 4.14
C PHE A 579 30.56 8.93 4.50
N GLU A 580 31.86 8.79 4.34
CA GLU A 580 32.75 9.93 4.08
C GLU A 580 32.65 10.21 2.59
N VAL A 581 31.97 11.30 2.26
CA VAL A 581 32.04 11.85 0.91
C VAL A 581 33.50 12.26 0.72
N ALA A 582 34.29 11.37 0.10
CA ALA A 582 35.60 11.74 -0.38
C ALA A 582 35.44 13.01 -1.22
N ASP A 583 36.25 13.98 -0.96
CA ASP A 583 36.35 15.16 -1.83
C ASP A 583 36.70 14.62 -3.23
N ASP A 584 35.82 14.85 -4.19
CA ASP A 584 35.87 14.24 -5.51
C ASP A 584 37.07 14.75 -6.29
N ASP A 585 38.06 13.89 -6.57
CA ASP A 585 39.14 14.19 -7.53
C ASP A 585 38.59 14.58 -8.93
N GLY A 586 37.31 14.35 -9.18
CA GLY A 586 36.59 14.76 -10.40
C GLY A 586 36.39 16.27 -10.56
N ASP A 587 36.49 17.09 -9.51
CA ASP A 587 36.39 18.57 -9.63
C ASP A 587 37.55 19.12 -10.45
N GLY A 588 38.76 18.57 -10.28
CA GLY A 588 39.90 18.93 -11.10
C GLY A 588 39.77 18.57 -12.59
N ALA A 589 39.09 17.45 -12.92
CA ALA A 589 38.77 17.08 -14.31
C ALA A 589 37.68 17.99 -14.88
N ALA A 590 36.60 18.22 -14.14
CA ALA A 590 35.52 19.13 -14.53
C ALA A 590 36.01 20.54 -14.82
N ASP A 591 36.89 21.08 -13.98
CA ASP A 591 37.50 22.41 -14.16
C ASP A 591 38.41 22.47 -15.40
N ARG A 592 39.19 21.41 -15.68
CA ARG A 592 39.99 21.32 -16.89
C ARG A 592 39.13 21.32 -18.14
N ILE A 593 38.08 20.48 -18.15
CA ILE A 593 37.17 20.36 -19.29
C ILE A 593 36.44 21.68 -19.50
N THR A 594 35.93 22.31 -18.45
CA THR A 594 35.23 23.60 -18.54
C THR A 594 36.13 24.69 -19.13
N ARG A 595 37.38 24.79 -18.66
CA ARG A 595 38.34 25.76 -19.22
C ARG A 595 38.65 25.50 -20.69
N ARG A 596 38.79 24.26 -21.13
CA ARG A 596 39.02 23.91 -22.52
C ARG A 596 37.81 24.25 -23.40
N ILE A 597 36.61 23.97 -22.93
CA ILE A 597 35.36 24.32 -23.63
C ILE A 597 35.24 25.84 -23.73
N ALA A 598 35.51 26.60 -22.63
CA ALA A 598 35.45 28.04 -22.63
C ALA A 598 36.52 28.65 -23.60
N ALA A 599 37.69 28.07 -23.67
CA ALA A 599 38.75 28.51 -24.60
C ALA A 599 38.38 28.26 -26.09
N ALA A 600 37.50 27.30 -26.39
CA ALA A 600 36.96 27.06 -27.73
C ALA A 600 35.98 28.16 -28.19
N PHE A 601 35.45 28.93 -27.27
CA PHE A 601 34.48 30.01 -27.54
C PHE A 601 34.93 31.35 -26.86
N PRO A 602 35.98 31.97 -27.34
CA PRO A 602 36.57 33.14 -26.68
C PRO A 602 35.65 34.36 -26.60
N ASP A 603 34.67 34.48 -27.52
CA ASP A 603 33.69 35.56 -27.53
C ASP A 603 32.40 35.17 -26.78
N GLY A 604 32.30 33.92 -26.24
CA GLY A 604 31.22 33.40 -25.47
C GLY A 604 31.51 33.33 -23.98
N VAL A 605 30.51 33.02 -23.20
CA VAL A 605 30.65 32.75 -21.77
C VAL A 605 30.10 31.34 -21.46
N VAL A 606 30.93 30.49 -20.87
CA VAL A 606 30.56 29.14 -20.45
C VAL A 606 30.40 29.11 -18.94
N HIS A 607 29.21 28.73 -18.49
CA HIS A 607 28.85 28.60 -17.09
C HIS A 607 28.74 27.16 -16.68
N VAL A 608 29.40 26.79 -15.59
CA VAL A 608 29.05 25.54 -14.88
C VAL A 608 27.71 25.75 -14.18
N VAL A 609 26.81 24.77 -14.25
CA VAL A 609 25.48 24.82 -13.62
C VAL A 609 25.22 23.54 -12.81
N GLY A 610 24.01 23.40 -12.27
CA GLY A 610 23.59 22.19 -11.55
C GLY A 610 24.36 21.93 -10.27
N SER A 611 24.58 20.67 -9.98
CA SER A 611 25.10 20.19 -8.70
C SER A 611 26.55 20.62 -8.45
N ARG A 612 27.37 20.72 -9.50
CA ARG A 612 28.78 21.17 -9.39
C ARG A 612 28.88 22.65 -9.03
N ARG A 613 28.06 23.54 -9.63
CA ARG A 613 27.99 24.94 -9.24
C ARG A 613 27.58 25.13 -7.78
N MET A 614 26.67 24.30 -7.28
CA MET A 614 26.21 24.30 -5.89
C MET A 614 27.18 23.61 -4.92
N GLY A 615 28.27 23.03 -5.38
CA GLY A 615 29.23 22.28 -4.56
C GLY A 615 28.68 20.99 -3.99
N CYS A 616 27.55 20.49 -4.49
CA CYS A 616 26.86 19.31 -3.96
C CYS A 616 26.75 18.15 -5.00
N ALA A 617 27.71 18.06 -5.89
CA ALA A 617 27.85 16.95 -6.82
C ALA A 617 28.21 15.66 -6.06
N LEU A 618 27.64 14.54 -6.52
CA LEU A 618 28.03 13.20 -6.09
C LEU A 618 29.21 12.71 -6.93
N PRO A 619 30.00 11.73 -6.43
CA PRO A 619 31.02 11.06 -7.26
C PRO A 619 30.42 10.53 -8.56
N GLY A 620 31.08 10.84 -9.68
CA GLY A 620 30.63 10.47 -11.03
C GLY A 620 29.40 11.25 -11.52
N ALA A 621 29.06 12.40 -10.92
CA ALA A 621 28.00 13.26 -11.43
C ALA A 621 28.41 13.92 -12.75
N ASP A 622 27.43 14.12 -13.64
CA ASP A 622 27.59 14.80 -14.93
C ASP A 622 28.17 16.23 -14.77
N LEU A 623 28.85 16.71 -15.77
CA LEU A 623 29.24 18.12 -15.88
C LEU A 623 28.24 18.86 -16.75
N ASP A 624 27.37 19.64 -16.10
CA ASP A 624 26.36 20.45 -16.77
C ASP A 624 26.92 21.83 -17.10
N LEU A 625 26.90 22.25 -18.35
CA LEU A 625 27.37 23.54 -18.85
C LEU A 625 26.29 24.27 -19.63
N VAL A 626 26.27 25.59 -19.50
CA VAL A 626 25.50 26.48 -20.36
C VAL A 626 26.48 27.43 -21.05
N ALA A 627 26.55 27.34 -22.39
CA ALA A 627 27.37 28.20 -23.23
C ALA A 627 26.50 29.31 -23.83
N ALA A 628 26.67 30.54 -23.40
CA ALA A 628 26.08 31.75 -24.01
C ALA A 628 27.04 32.23 -25.12
N LEU A 629 26.58 32.17 -26.38
CA LEU A 629 27.44 32.47 -27.54
C LEU A 629 26.83 33.64 -28.36
N PRO A 630 27.63 34.57 -28.86
CA PRO A 630 27.19 35.74 -29.61
C PRO A 630 26.61 35.34 -30.97
N GLY A 631 25.75 36.16 -31.53
CA GLY A 631 25.14 35.98 -32.86
C GLY A 631 24.10 34.85 -32.92
N THR A 632 23.96 34.29 -34.13
CA THR A 632 23.16 33.08 -34.38
C THR A 632 24.09 31.88 -34.30
N VAL A 633 23.67 30.82 -33.66
CA VAL A 633 24.50 29.64 -33.38
C VAL A 633 23.94 28.41 -34.09
N GLU A 634 24.75 27.80 -34.95
CA GLU A 634 24.45 26.51 -35.53
C GLU A 634 25.14 25.40 -34.71
N LEU A 635 24.36 24.42 -34.26
CA LEU A 635 24.85 23.37 -33.36
C LEU A 635 26.00 22.55 -33.96
N ALA A 636 25.95 22.30 -35.30
CA ALA A 636 27.02 21.61 -36.02
C ALA A 636 28.37 22.38 -36.00
N ALA A 637 28.31 23.71 -36.00
CA ALA A 637 29.52 24.54 -35.85
C ALA A 637 30.08 24.43 -34.44
N VAL A 638 29.26 24.46 -33.43
CA VAL A 638 29.66 24.25 -32.03
C VAL A 638 30.28 22.87 -31.85
N GLN A 639 29.66 21.83 -32.40
CA GLN A 639 30.19 20.47 -32.37
C GLN A 639 31.58 20.39 -33.01
N THR A 640 31.80 21.10 -34.14
CA THR A 640 33.10 21.12 -34.83
C THR A 640 34.17 21.79 -33.96
N GLU A 641 33.84 22.91 -33.31
CA GLU A 641 34.80 23.61 -32.42
C GLU A 641 35.09 22.79 -31.17
N LEU A 642 34.09 22.15 -30.58
CA LEU A 642 34.28 21.23 -29.45
C LEU A 642 35.16 20.03 -29.84
N ALA A 643 34.97 19.43 -31.04
CA ALA A 643 35.79 18.33 -31.49
C ALA A 643 37.27 18.72 -31.72
N LYS A 644 37.54 19.98 -32.10
CA LYS A 644 38.89 20.50 -32.16
C LYS A 644 39.50 20.73 -30.77
N ALA A 645 38.73 21.27 -29.85
CA ALA A 645 39.19 21.57 -28.50
C ALA A 645 39.35 20.30 -27.65
N LEU A 646 38.56 19.28 -27.91
CA LEU A 646 38.47 18.04 -27.14
C LEU A 646 38.58 16.81 -28.07
N PRO A 647 39.74 16.59 -28.76
CA PRO A 647 39.86 15.50 -29.72
C PRO A 647 39.76 14.11 -29.11
N GLU A 648 39.94 13.96 -27.79
CA GLU A 648 39.79 12.72 -27.03
C GLU A 648 38.36 12.46 -26.56
N ALA A 649 37.44 13.40 -26.77
CA ALA A 649 36.04 13.22 -26.42
C ALA A 649 35.40 12.12 -27.30
N THR A 650 34.60 11.29 -26.67
CA THR A 650 33.85 10.24 -27.32
C THR A 650 32.34 10.47 -27.17
N ASP A 651 31.52 9.76 -27.95
CA ASP A 651 30.06 9.84 -27.93
C ASP A 651 29.49 11.27 -28.08
N VAL A 652 30.14 12.10 -28.89
CA VAL A 652 29.69 13.47 -29.15
C VAL A 652 28.43 13.45 -30.01
N ARG A 653 27.32 13.83 -29.42
CA ARG A 653 26.00 13.77 -30.07
C ARG A 653 25.12 14.97 -29.72
N GLU A 654 24.20 15.30 -30.62
CA GLU A 654 23.17 16.29 -30.36
C GLU A 654 22.08 15.74 -29.42
N VAL A 655 21.61 16.55 -28.52
CA VAL A 655 20.47 16.25 -27.65
C VAL A 655 19.17 16.53 -28.39
N VAL A 656 18.58 15.51 -29.00
CA VAL A 656 17.38 15.63 -29.82
C VAL A 656 16.13 15.83 -28.93
N GLY A 657 15.32 16.84 -29.27
CA GLY A 657 14.04 17.11 -28.58
C GLY A 657 14.14 17.94 -27.32
N ALA A 658 15.30 18.45 -26.99
CA ALA A 658 15.49 19.46 -25.93
C ALA A 658 14.86 20.80 -26.34
N ARG A 659 14.38 21.58 -25.36
CA ARG A 659 13.82 22.93 -25.59
C ARG A 659 14.87 23.91 -26.11
N VAL A 660 16.12 23.67 -25.75
CA VAL A 660 17.30 24.45 -26.19
C VAL A 660 18.30 23.47 -26.78
N PRO A 661 18.94 23.80 -27.92
CA PRO A 661 19.97 22.94 -28.52
C PRO A 661 21.09 22.64 -27.53
N GLY A 662 21.60 21.43 -27.58
CA GLY A 662 22.69 21.00 -26.70
C GLY A 662 23.46 19.83 -27.27
N LEU A 663 24.65 19.62 -26.77
CA LEU A 663 25.56 18.53 -27.09
C LEU A 663 25.86 17.72 -25.82
N ARG A 664 25.90 16.40 -25.95
CA ARG A 664 26.41 15.50 -24.92
C ARG A 664 27.67 14.82 -25.41
N LEU A 665 28.66 14.68 -24.55
CA LEU A 665 29.92 14.02 -24.84
C LEU A 665 30.47 13.32 -23.60
N TRP A 666 31.34 12.32 -23.82
CA TRP A 666 32.05 11.64 -22.72
C TRP A 666 33.54 12.00 -22.79
N LEU A 667 34.09 12.45 -21.64
CA LEU A 667 35.49 12.86 -21.53
C LEU A 667 36.03 12.68 -20.11
N ASP A 668 37.24 12.13 -19.97
CA ASP A 668 37.95 11.94 -18.70
C ASP A 668 37.10 11.27 -17.61
N GLY A 669 36.24 10.33 -18.01
CA GLY A 669 35.34 9.62 -17.04
C GLY A 669 34.07 10.38 -16.66
N LEU A 670 33.79 11.51 -17.31
CA LEU A 670 32.61 12.34 -17.06
C LEU A 670 31.70 12.40 -18.31
N ASP A 671 30.39 12.28 -18.06
CA ASP A 671 29.38 12.78 -18.99
C ASP A 671 29.33 14.30 -18.94
N VAL A 672 29.42 14.95 -20.09
CA VAL A 672 29.38 16.41 -20.20
C VAL A 672 28.20 16.83 -21.05
N ASP A 673 27.29 17.59 -20.46
CA ASP A 673 26.15 18.20 -21.14
C ASP A 673 26.40 19.69 -21.38
N VAL A 674 26.39 20.09 -22.65
CA VAL A 674 26.60 21.49 -23.05
C VAL A 674 25.32 22.03 -23.69
N VAL A 675 24.55 22.83 -22.95
CA VAL A 675 23.42 23.56 -23.50
C VAL A 675 23.91 24.86 -24.16
N VAL A 676 23.47 25.12 -25.38
CA VAL A 676 23.96 26.26 -26.20
C VAL A 676 22.86 27.31 -26.35
N VAL A 677 23.14 28.51 -25.91
CA VAL A 677 22.23 29.67 -26.01
C VAL A 677 22.84 30.74 -26.93
N ALA A 678 22.16 31.04 -28.03
CA ALA A 678 22.48 32.14 -28.92
C ALA A 678 22.02 33.48 -28.28
N THR A 679 22.96 34.44 -28.08
CA THR A 679 22.62 35.74 -27.47
C THR A 679 22.32 36.84 -28.49
N GLY A 680 22.42 36.56 -29.78
CA GLY A 680 22.21 37.55 -30.83
C GLY A 680 23.20 38.70 -30.70
N SER A 681 22.72 39.92 -30.60
CA SER A 681 23.51 41.13 -30.40
C SER A 681 23.82 41.46 -28.92
N MET A 682 23.27 40.68 -27.98
CA MET A 682 23.51 40.88 -26.54
C MET A 682 24.90 40.34 -26.19
N ASP A 683 25.60 41.07 -25.31
CA ASP A 683 26.84 40.59 -24.73
C ASP A 683 26.59 39.26 -23.96
N PRO A 684 27.28 38.16 -24.28
CA PRO A 684 27.17 36.91 -23.55
C PRO A 684 27.40 37.03 -22.05
N ALA A 685 28.16 37.99 -21.58
CA ALA A 685 28.35 38.23 -20.15
C ALA A 685 27.10 38.80 -19.45
N GLU A 686 26.21 39.46 -20.19
CA GLU A 686 24.93 39.97 -19.67
C GLU A 686 23.78 38.96 -19.80
N ALA A 687 23.98 37.87 -20.56
CA ALA A 687 22.92 36.95 -20.94
C ALA A 687 22.16 36.35 -19.74
N VAL A 688 22.84 35.99 -18.67
CA VAL A 688 22.22 35.48 -17.44
C VAL A 688 21.30 36.50 -16.80
N ASN A 689 21.74 37.78 -16.69
CA ASN A 689 20.97 38.84 -16.05
C ASN A 689 19.82 39.34 -16.90
N ARG A 690 19.99 39.34 -18.22
CA ARG A 690 19.00 39.83 -19.19
C ARG A 690 18.28 38.66 -19.95
N ARG A 691 18.32 37.47 -19.41
CA ARG A 691 17.79 36.25 -20.09
C ARG A 691 16.36 36.36 -20.56
N ALA A 692 15.52 37.17 -19.90
CA ALA A 692 14.13 37.38 -20.32
C ALA A 692 13.99 38.00 -21.73
N GLU A 693 15.04 38.70 -22.21
CA GLU A 693 15.08 39.32 -23.54
C GLU A 693 15.42 38.31 -24.64
N LEU A 694 15.92 37.12 -24.30
CA LEU A 694 16.38 36.09 -25.25
C LEU A 694 15.29 35.07 -25.61
N GLY A 695 14.07 35.25 -25.08
CA GLY A 695 12.94 34.34 -25.26
C GLY A 695 12.87 33.24 -24.21
N GLU A 696 11.75 32.58 -24.14
CA GLU A 696 11.41 31.62 -23.02
C GLU A 696 12.41 30.48 -22.90
N ALA A 697 12.77 29.82 -24.00
CA ALA A 697 13.65 28.67 -23.98
C ALA A 697 15.06 29.04 -23.49
N ALA A 698 15.61 30.14 -23.99
CA ALA A 698 16.92 30.65 -23.56
C ALA A 698 16.90 31.12 -22.09
N ALA A 699 15.82 31.79 -21.68
CA ALA A 699 15.64 32.23 -20.29
C ALA A 699 15.61 31.04 -19.33
N ILE A 700 14.95 29.94 -19.69
CA ILE A 700 14.93 28.69 -18.90
C ILE A 700 16.32 28.06 -18.83
N ALA A 701 17.07 27.99 -19.92
CA ALA A 701 18.42 27.42 -19.92
C ALA A 701 19.39 28.26 -19.06
N LEU A 702 19.37 29.57 -19.22
CA LEU A 702 20.24 30.48 -18.45
C LEU A 702 19.80 30.58 -16.98
N SER A 703 18.52 30.32 -16.64
CA SER A 703 18.06 30.30 -15.25
C SER A 703 18.79 29.22 -14.43
N ALA A 704 19.33 28.17 -15.04
CA ALA A 704 20.09 27.14 -14.32
C ALA A 704 21.31 27.71 -13.56
N VAL A 705 21.90 28.78 -14.08
CA VAL A 705 22.97 29.55 -13.38
C VAL A 705 22.41 30.24 -12.15
N SER A 706 21.34 31.03 -12.35
CA SER A 706 20.73 31.82 -11.28
C SER A 706 20.03 30.92 -10.24
N ASP A 707 19.47 29.77 -10.64
CA ASP A 707 18.86 28.82 -9.74
C ASP A 707 19.91 28.25 -8.78
N ALA A 708 21.09 27.87 -9.27
CA ALA A 708 22.17 27.38 -8.44
C ALA A 708 22.68 28.47 -7.46
N ASP A 709 22.86 29.71 -7.93
CA ASP A 709 23.28 30.84 -7.10
C ASP A 709 22.22 31.20 -6.04
N ALA A 710 20.95 31.13 -6.39
CA ALA A 710 19.83 31.37 -5.48
C ALA A 710 19.72 30.30 -4.38
N VAL A 711 19.97 29.02 -4.70
CA VAL A 711 20.06 27.94 -3.71
C VAL A 711 21.19 28.20 -2.72
N LEU A 712 22.39 28.59 -3.20
CA LEU A 712 23.52 28.91 -2.35
C LEU A 712 23.22 30.12 -1.48
N ALA A 713 22.62 31.17 -2.05
CA ALA A 713 22.21 32.37 -1.32
C ALA A 713 21.17 32.06 -0.23
N ALA A 714 20.22 31.14 -0.49
CA ALA A 714 19.24 30.70 0.50
C ALA A 714 19.87 29.95 1.68
N ALA A 715 20.96 29.19 1.45
CA ALA A 715 21.74 28.56 2.51
C ALA A 715 22.57 29.57 3.32
N GLY A 716 22.92 30.72 2.74
CA GLY A 716 23.59 31.84 3.41
C GLY A 716 24.88 31.44 4.15
N ALA A 717 24.95 31.78 5.42
CA ALA A 717 26.10 31.45 6.28
C ALA A 717 26.26 29.93 6.52
N HIS A 718 25.25 29.12 6.21
CA HIS A 718 25.24 27.66 6.43
C HIS A 718 25.64 26.86 5.17
N GLY A 719 26.32 27.51 4.19
CA GLY A 719 26.74 26.87 2.93
C GLY A 719 27.46 25.54 3.08
N PRO A 720 28.47 25.37 3.95
CA PRO A 720 29.13 24.07 4.17
C PRO A 720 28.18 22.98 4.72
N ALA A 721 27.26 23.36 5.62
CA ALA A 721 26.25 22.44 6.16
C ALA A 721 25.23 22.02 5.06
N PHE A 722 24.79 22.96 4.24
CA PHE A 722 23.96 22.71 3.06
C PHE A 722 24.64 21.75 2.09
N THR A 723 25.88 22.01 1.71
CA THR A 723 26.61 21.17 0.74
C THR A 723 26.70 19.73 1.20
N ARG A 724 27.02 19.49 2.47
CA ARG A 724 27.08 18.16 3.07
C ARG A 724 25.69 17.51 3.07
N LEU A 725 24.69 18.21 3.58
CA LEU A 725 23.31 17.72 3.64
C LEU A 725 22.79 17.37 2.25
N ALA A 726 22.99 18.25 1.27
CA ALA A 726 22.52 18.02 -0.10
C ALA A 726 23.17 16.79 -0.74
N ARG A 727 24.48 16.56 -0.52
CA ARG A 727 25.17 15.34 -0.98
C ARG A 727 24.58 14.09 -0.32
N GLN A 728 24.36 14.11 1.00
CA GLN A 728 23.78 13.00 1.74
C GLN A 728 22.37 12.65 1.27
N VAL A 729 21.51 13.66 1.13
CA VAL A 729 20.13 13.50 0.65
C VAL A 729 20.08 13.00 -0.80
N LYS A 730 20.93 13.51 -1.68
CA LYS A 730 21.01 13.05 -3.07
C LYS A 730 21.51 11.60 -3.17
N ALA A 731 22.51 11.23 -2.35
CA ALA A 731 23.00 9.85 -2.30
C ALA A 731 21.89 8.88 -1.86
N TRP A 732 21.15 9.27 -0.81
CA TRP A 732 19.98 8.55 -0.35
C TRP A 732 18.90 8.45 -1.44
N ALA A 733 18.51 9.57 -2.05
CA ALA A 733 17.50 9.58 -3.11
C ALA A 733 17.90 8.72 -4.31
N ARG A 734 19.20 8.71 -4.67
CA ARG A 734 19.76 7.86 -5.73
C ARG A 734 19.69 6.37 -5.37
N ALA A 735 20.05 6.03 -4.14
CA ALA A 735 19.99 4.65 -3.66
C ALA A 735 18.54 4.13 -3.63
N ARG A 736 17.58 5.01 -3.32
CA ARG A 736 16.15 4.68 -3.28
C ARG A 736 15.43 4.81 -4.62
N GLY A 737 16.12 5.23 -5.70
CA GLY A 737 15.53 5.40 -7.05
C GLY A 737 14.58 6.59 -7.17
N LEU A 738 14.74 7.61 -6.33
CA LEU A 738 13.87 8.80 -6.26
C LEU A 738 14.47 10.04 -6.94
N ASP A 739 15.64 9.91 -7.57
CA ASP A 739 16.48 11.01 -8.04
C ASP A 739 16.30 11.38 -9.53
N SER A 740 15.40 10.72 -10.25
CA SER A 740 15.32 10.83 -11.71
C SER A 740 13.98 11.36 -12.21
N ALA A 741 13.95 12.62 -12.66
CA ALA A 741 12.75 13.26 -13.21
C ALA A 741 12.12 12.52 -14.41
N PRO A 742 12.87 11.98 -15.40
CA PRO A 742 12.30 11.16 -16.47
C PRO A 742 11.54 9.92 -15.98
N PHE A 743 11.90 9.41 -14.79
CA PHE A 743 11.29 8.24 -14.17
C PHE A 743 10.29 8.61 -13.05
N GLY A 744 9.81 9.86 -13.02
CA GLY A 744 8.81 10.35 -12.08
C GLY A 744 9.36 10.82 -10.74
N GLY A 745 10.66 10.65 -10.47
CA GLY A 745 11.33 11.09 -9.24
C GLY A 745 11.57 12.60 -9.20
N LEU A 746 12.14 13.08 -8.10
CA LEU A 746 12.50 14.50 -7.91
C LEU A 746 13.88 14.79 -8.53
N PRO A 747 14.01 15.88 -9.32
CA PRO A 747 15.29 16.27 -9.88
C PRO A 747 16.26 16.73 -8.79
N GLY A 748 17.57 16.71 -9.09
CA GLY A 748 18.62 17.13 -8.17
C GLY A 748 18.44 18.56 -7.64
N LEU A 749 17.86 19.47 -8.44
CA LEU A 749 17.52 20.82 -8.01
C LEU A 749 16.49 20.84 -6.88
N ALA A 750 15.42 20.02 -6.99
CA ALA A 750 14.40 19.91 -5.97
C ALA A 750 15.00 19.49 -4.61
N TRP A 751 15.82 18.43 -4.62
CA TRP A 751 16.54 17.99 -3.42
C TRP A 751 17.46 19.07 -2.84
N SER A 752 18.12 19.87 -3.72
CA SER A 752 18.97 20.97 -3.28
C SER A 752 18.16 22.11 -2.64
N VAL A 753 16.99 22.45 -3.19
CA VAL A 753 16.08 23.46 -2.61
C VAL A 753 15.61 23.05 -1.22
N LEU A 754 15.19 21.77 -1.06
CA LEU A 754 14.78 21.23 0.24
C LEU A 754 15.94 21.29 1.26
N ALA A 755 17.14 20.88 0.85
CA ALA A 755 18.32 20.88 1.71
C ALA A 755 18.76 22.29 2.10
N ALA A 756 18.72 23.26 1.18
CA ALA A 756 19.09 24.65 1.46
C ALA A 756 18.12 25.29 2.46
N ARG A 757 16.83 25.08 2.27
CA ARG A 757 15.81 25.55 3.19
C ARG A 757 15.99 24.95 4.58
N THR A 758 16.19 23.65 4.67
CA THR A 758 16.44 22.97 5.96
C THR A 758 17.69 23.52 6.64
N ALA A 759 18.82 23.68 5.92
CA ALA A 759 20.06 24.19 6.51
C ALA A 759 19.90 25.63 7.00
N SER A 760 19.14 26.47 6.29
CA SER A 760 18.85 27.85 6.69
C SER A 760 17.95 27.93 7.93
N GLU A 761 16.86 27.11 7.97
CA GLU A 761 15.89 27.13 9.07
C GLU A 761 16.42 26.46 10.35
N ALA A 762 17.23 25.40 10.21
CA ALA A 762 17.80 24.66 11.33
C ALA A 762 19.00 25.37 12.01
N GLY A 763 19.64 26.33 11.34
CA GLY A 763 20.79 27.00 11.86
C GLY A 763 22.03 26.11 12.03
N SER A 764 22.72 26.20 13.15
CA SER A 764 23.98 25.52 13.40
C SER A 764 23.81 24.17 14.11
N LEU A 765 23.07 23.26 13.54
CA LEU A 765 22.95 21.88 14.04
C LEU A 765 24.20 21.03 13.68
N PRO A 766 24.58 20.05 14.53
CA PRO A 766 25.52 19.01 14.15
C PRO A 766 25.05 18.22 12.90
N PRO A 767 25.98 17.66 12.10
CA PRO A 767 25.63 17.04 10.82
C PRO A 767 24.56 15.93 10.90
N THR A 768 24.65 15.07 11.91
CA THR A 768 23.68 13.98 12.11
C THR A 768 22.30 14.53 12.51
N ASP A 769 22.26 15.55 13.36
CA ASP A 769 21.02 16.18 13.79
C ASP A 769 20.38 16.99 12.65
N LEU A 770 21.19 17.61 11.80
CA LEU A 770 20.72 18.31 10.61
C LEU A 770 20.10 17.34 9.60
N LEU A 771 20.71 16.17 9.40
CA LEU A 771 20.17 15.13 8.53
C LEU A 771 18.84 14.57 9.10
N ARG A 772 18.80 14.30 10.41
CA ARG A 772 17.57 13.89 11.11
C ARG A 772 16.47 14.95 10.96
N HIS A 773 16.82 16.21 11.17
CA HIS A 773 15.90 17.33 11.02
C HIS A 773 15.37 17.46 9.59
N PHE A 774 16.20 17.22 8.57
CA PHE A 774 15.77 17.17 7.17
C PHE A 774 14.68 16.12 6.96
N PHE A 775 14.92 14.88 7.36
CA PHE A 775 13.95 13.80 7.14
C PHE A 775 12.68 14.01 7.98
N ALA A 776 12.79 14.47 9.24
CA ALA A 776 11.65 14.81 10.07
C ALA A 776 10.76 15.90 9.43
N THR A 777 11.39 16.98 8.93
CA THR A 777 10.67 18.10 8.32
C THR A 777 9.90 17.66 7.07
N TRP A 778 10.57 16.96 6.16
CA TRP A 778 9.99 16.64 4.86
C TRP A 778 9.12 15.39 4.86
N ALA A 779 9.28 14.47 5.80
CA ALA A 779 8.33 13.40 6.05
C ALA A 779 6.99 13.92 6.57
N ALA A 780 7.03 14.99 7.40
CA ALA A 780 5.83 15.63 7.96
C ALA A 780 5.26 16.76 7.09
N TRP A 781 5.90 17.10 5.95
CA TRP A 781 5.46 18.21 5.11
C TRP A 781 4.13 17.92 4.42
N ASP A 782 3.19 18.87 4.50
CA ASP A 782 1.98 18.81 3.68
C ASP A 782 2.31 19.20 2.23
N TRP A 783 2.50 18.20 1.37
CA TRP A 783 2.87 18.40 -0.03
C TRP A 783 1.83 19.15 -0.87
N ARG A 784 0.65 19.44 -0.33
CA ARG A 784 -0.30 20.40 -0.92
C ARG A 784 0.17 21.85 -0.73
N ALA A 785 0.99 22.09 0.28
CA ALA A 785 1.66 23.35 0.46
C ALA A 785 2.92 23.37 -0.42
N PRO A 786 3.02 24.29 -1.39
CA PRO A 786 4.16 24.35 -2.29
C PRO A 786 5.42 24.80 -1.56
N VAL A 787 6.55 24.24 -1.96
CA VAL A 787 7.86 24.74 -1.56
C VAL A 787 8.33 25.76 -2.59
N THR A 788 8.14 27.02 -2.28
CA THR A 788 8.49 28.13 -3.17
C THR A 788 9.14 29.26 -2.37
N PRO A 789 10.19 29.91 -2.90
CA PRO A 789 10.77 31.11 -2.28
C PRO A 789 9.92 32.36 -2.50
N THR A 790 9.20 32.47 -3.62
CA THR A 790 8.37 33.63 -3.99
C THR A 790 7.30 33.25 -5.03
N GLY A 791 6.11 33.86 -4.95
CA GLY A 791 5.06 33.75 -5.97
C GLY A 791 3.93 32.79 -5.65
N GLU A 792 2.80 32.90 -6.37
CA GLU A 792 1.71 31.91 -6.32
C GLU A 792 2.03 30.74 -7.25
N PRO A 793 2.11 29.51 -6.73
CA PRO A 793 2.36 28.33 -7.53
C PRO A 793 1.09 27.85 -8.25
N PRO A 794 1.24 26.99 -9.29
CA PRO A 794 0.11 26.26 -9.85
C PRO A 794 -0.53 25.37 -8.78
N ARG A 795 -1.87 25.38 -8.68
CA ARG A 795 -2.61 24.80 -7.55
C ARG A 795 -2.94 23.32 -7.66
N ASP A 796 -2.66 22.64 -8.78
CA ASP A 796 -3.19 21.29 -9.06
C ASP A 796 -2.15 20.18 -9.21
N LEU A 797 -0.93 20.38 -8.69
CA LEU A 797 0.11 19.35 -8.75
C LEU A 797 0.17 18.55 -7.45
N PRO A 798 0.40 17.22 -7.53
CA PRO A 798 0.50 16.35 -6.36
C PRO A 798 1.59 16.77 -5.37
N LEU A 799 2.69 17.32 -5.89
CA LEU A 799 3.83 17.85 -5.15
C LEU A 799 4.42 19.02 -5.94
N THR A 800 4.56 20.19 -5.31
CA THR A 800 5.10 21.37 -5.96
C THR A 800 6.35 21.89 -5.25
N ILE A 801 7.48 21.81 -5.95
CA ILE A 801 8.72 22.50 -5.61
C ILE A 801 9.03 23.39 -6.82
N THR A 802 9.27 24.70 -6.60
CA THR A 802 9.56 25.62 -7.68
C THR A 802 11.05 25.93 -7.81
N THR A 803 11.46 26.35 -9.01
CA THR A 803 12.80 26.92 -9.22
C THR A 803 12.93 28.19 -8.39
N PRO A 804 14.13 28.46 -7.79
CA PRO A 804 14.30 29.58 -6.88
C PRO A 804 14.53 30.92 -7.59
N SER A 805 14.77 30.91 -8.89
CA SER A 805 14.95 32.13 -9.70
C SER A 805 13.95 32.26 -10.84
N ALA A 806 13.79 33.47 -11.38
CA ALA A 806 12.90 33.72 -12.52
C ALA A 806 13.49 33.14 -13.83
N PRO A 807 12.66 32.56 -14.72
CA PRO A 807 11.23 32.37 -14.59
C PRO A 807 10.89 31.26 -13.58
N VAL A 808 10.12 31.61 -12.53
CA VAL A 808 9.71 30.66 -11.51
C VAL A 808 8.76 29.64 -12.13
N ARG A 809 9.10 28.37 -12.00
CA ARG A 809 8.32 27.25 -12.56
C ARG A 809 8.40 26.02 -11.68
N PRO A 810 7.42 25.12 -11.69
CA PRO A 810 7.55 23.84 -11.01
C PRO A 810 8.71 23.03 -11.60
N CYS A 811 9.56 22.46 -10.75
CA CYS A 811 10.57 21.50 -11.16
C CYS A 811 10.14 20.04 -10.85
N THR A 812 8.89 19.84 -10.39
CA THR A 812 8.33 18.56 -9.98
C THR A 812 7.00 18.24 -10.69
N ASP A 813 6.74 18.84 -11.83
CA ASP A 813 5.51 18.66 -12.63
C ASP A 813 5.32 17.23 -13.19
N GLN A 814 6.34 16.38 -13.12
CA GLN A 814 6.29 14.97 -13.50
C GLN A 814 5.84 14.04 -12.36
N VAL A 815 5.73 14.53 -11.14
CA VAL A 815 5.43 13.69 -9.98
C VAL A 815 3.95 13.30 -9.99
N THR A 816 3.67 12.00 -9.97
CA THR A 816 2.32 11.45 -9.84
C THR A 816 1.89 11.40 -8.36
N PRO A 817 0.58 11.26 -8.05
CA PRO A 817 0.15 11.04 -6.67
C PRO A 817 0.84 9.84 -6.00
N GLY A 818 0.97 8.71 -6.68
CA GLY A 818 1.66 7.52 -6.16
C GLY A 818 3.15 7.78 -5.89
N MET A 819 3.83 8.54 -6.75
CA MET A 819 5.23 8.92 -6.52
C MET A 819 5.37 9.88 -5.33
N ARG A 820 4.45 10.84 -5.14
CA ARG A 820 4.41 11.69 -3.94
C ARG A 820 4.31 10.85 -2.69
N ASP A 821 3.39 9.87 -2.66
CA ASP A 821 3.17 9.00 -1.51
C ASP A 821 4.41 8.13 -1.25
N LEU A 822 5.04 7.62 -2.30
CA LEU A 822 6.31 6.89 -2.19
C LEU A 822 7.43 7.74 -1.60
N VAL A 823 7.62 8.98 -2.10
CA VAL A 823 8.63 9.92 -1.56
C VAL A 823 8.37 10.18 -0.08
N THR A 824 7.11 10.39 0.31
CA THR A 824 6.73 10.61 1.71
C THR A 824 7.04 9.39 2.59
N GLN A 825 6.71 8.18 2.13
CA GLN A 825 7.02 6.93 2.85
C GLN A 825 8.54 6.73 3.01
N GLU A 826 9.31 7.00 1.98
CA GLU A 826 10.76 6.83 2.02
C GLU A 826 11.45 7.88 2.92
N LEU A 827 10.95 9.12 2.94
CA LEU A 827 11.40 10.15 3.88
C LEU A 827 11.09 9.76 5.33
N PHE A 828 9.88 9.23 5.57
CA PHE A 828 9.47 8.76 6.88
C PHE A 828 10.34 7.58 7.36
N ARG A 829 10.57 6.58 6.51
CA ARG A 829 11.46 5.46 6.82
C ARG A 829 12.88 5.94 7.16
N ALA A 830 13.41 6.90 6.40
CA ALA A 830 14.75 7.43 6.67
C ALA A 830 14.80 8.15 8.03
N TRP A 831 13.75 8.87 8.38
CA TRP A 831 13.61 9.50 9.69
C TRP A 831 13.56 8.46 10.82
N GLU A 832 12.72 7.41 10.70
CA GLU A 832 12.64 6.33 11.71
C GLU A 832 13.99 5.68 11.95
N LEU A 833 14.73 5.34 10.90
CA LEU A 833 16.06 4.75 11.02
C LEU A 833 17.06 5.64 11.79
N LEU A 834 16.93 6.96 11.62
CA LEU A 834 17.80 7.91 12.32
C LEU A 834 17.37 8.19 13.77
N GLU A 835 16.11 7.93 14.12
CA GLU A 835 15.60 8.00 15.50
C GLU A 835 15.94 6.74 16.30
N GLU A 836 15.89 5.57 15.67
CA GLU A 836 16.10 4.29 16.37
C GLU A 836 17.57 4.02 16.75
N LYS A 837 18.53 4.67 16.06
CA LYS A 837 19.96 4.37 16.23
C LYS A 837 20.76 5.61 16.65
N ASP A 838 21.55 5.48 17.69
CA ASP A 838 22.48 6.53 18.14
C ASP A 838 23.62 6.79 17.14
N THR A 839 23.89 5.84 16.24
CA THR A 839 24.87 5.95 15.16
C THR A 839 24.19 6.02 13.83
N SER A 840 24.72 6.81 12.89
CA SER A 840 24.12 7.03 11.58
C SER A 840 24.01 5.71 10.78
N PRO A 841 22.79 5.21 10.46
CA PRO A 841 22.57 3.92 9.83
C PRO A 841 22.72 3.99 8.30
N TRP A 842 23.89 4.42 7.81
CA TRP A 842 24.12 4.64 6.37
C TRP A 842 23.88 3.40 5.51
N THR A 843 24.23 2.21 6.00
CA THR A 843 24.00 0.95 5.28
C THR A 843 22.52 0.75 5.00
N GLU A 844 21.68 0.99 6.00
CA GLU A 844 20.23 0.85 5.90
C GLU A 844 19.57 2.00 5.14
N LEU A 845 20.09 3.23 5.30
CA LEU A 845 19.61 4.39 4.55
C LEU A 845 19.86 4.24 3.04
N LEU A 846 21.01 3.71 2.66
CA LEU A 846 21.41 3.51 1.26
C LEU A 846 21.01 2.13 0.70
N ALA A 847 20.39 1.26 1.50
CA ALA A 847 19.83 0.01 1.00
C ALA A 847 18.78 0.28 -0.09
N PRO A 848 18.73 -0.49 -1.18
CA PRO A 848 17.69 -0.32 -2.20
C PRO A 848 16.30 -0.58 -1.61
N PRO A 849 15.23 0.06 -2.14
CA PRO A 849 13.87 -0.18 -1.65
C PRO A 849 13.45 -1.63 -1.91
N PRO A 850 12.58 -2.21 -1.06
CA PRO A 850 12.12 -3.58 -1.21
C PRO A 850 11.08 -3.70 -2.34
N LEU A 851 11.45 -3.36 -3.56
CA LEU A 851 10.54 -3.25 -4.70
C LEU A 851 9.78 -4.55 -5.00
N HIS A 852 10.44 -5.71 -4.87
CA HIS A 852 9.80 -7.01 -5.11
C HIS A 852 8.76 -7.39 -4.03
N ARG A 853 8.80 -6.75 -2.88
CA ARG A 853 7.76 -6.86 -1.85
C ARG A 853 6.58 -5.91 -2.10
N ARG A 854 6.77 -4.88 -2.93
CA ARG A 854 5.74 -3.88 -3.26
C ARG A 854 5.00 -4.19 -4.56
N HIS A 855 5.63 -4.91 -5.50
CA HIS A 855 5.11 -5.07 -6.85
C HIS A 855 4.89 -6.54 -7.21
N ALA A 856 3.64 -6.87 -7.54
CA ALA A 856 3.24 -8.21 -7.99
C ALA A 856 3.63 -8.47 -9.44
N ALA A 857 3.77 -7.41 -10.25
CA ALA A 857 4.18 -7.48 -11.64
C ALA A 857 4.95 -6.23 -12.07
N TRP A 858 5.57 -6.32 -13.24
CA TRP A 858 6.41 -5.29 -13.82
C TRP A 858 6.07 -5.03 -15.28
N ALA A 859 6.16 -3.77 -15.66
CA ALA A 859 6.26 -3.37 -17.06
C ALA A 859 7.73 -3.21 -17.41
N ILE A 860 8.22 -4.00 -18.38
CA ILE A 860 9.63 -4.01 -18.80
C ILE A 860 9.77 -3.26 -20.12
N VAL A 861 10.51 -2.17 -20.10
CA VAL A 861 10.92 -1.44 -21.32
C VAL A 861 12.25 -1.99 -21.79
N THR A 862 12.26 -2.62 -22.96
CA THR A 862 13.49 -3.14 -23.57
C THR A 862 13.87 -2.24 -24.73
N VAL A 863 15.13 -1.77 -24.75
CA VAL A 863 15.73 -0.91 -25.77
C VAL A 863 16.70 -1.76 -26.60
N GLY A 864 16.29 -2.17 -27.81
CA GLY A 864 17.09 -3.00 -28.71
C GLY A 864 18.29 -2.25 -29.31
N GLY A 865 19.27 -3.01 -29.82
CA GLY A 865 20.45 -2.44 -30.45
C GLY A 865 20.08 -1.51 -31.63
N GLY A 866 20.61 -0.28 -31.61
CA GLY A 866 20.33 0.75 -32.61
C GLY A 866 19.16 1.69 -32.25
N ALA A 867 18.42 1.43 -31.17
CA ALA A 867 17.45 2.39 -30.66
C ALA A 867 18.15 3.50 -29.86
N ASP A 868 17.65 4.72 -29.99
CA ASP A 868 18.13 5.88 -29.21
C ASP A 868 17.58 5.85 -27.78
N GLU A 869 18.42 5.43 -26.84
CA GLU A 869 18.07 5.36 -25.41
C GLU A 869 17.67 6.73 -24.85
N GLY A 870 18.26 7.82 -25.32
CA GLY A 870 17.91 9.18 -24.92
C GLY A 870 16.47 9.52 -25.28
N ARG A 871 16.00 9.12 -26.46
CA ARG A 871 14.60 9.29 -26.88
C ARG A 871 13.65 8.42 -26.06
N VAL A 872 14.06 7.22 -25.67
CA VAL A 872 13.28 6.34 -24.80
C VAL A 872 13.13 7.00 -23.43
N ARG A 873 14.22 7.49 -22.82
CA ARG A 873 14.19 8.22 -21.54
C ARG A 873 13.29 9.45 -21.61
N GLY A 874 13.30 10.19 -22.70
CA GLY A 874 12.40 11.33 -22.92
C GLY A 874 10.90 10.93 -22.99
N ARG A 875 10.58 9.67 -23.33
CA ARG A 875 9.19 9.16 -23.35
C ARG A 875 8.75 8.52 -22.04
N MET A 876 9.70 8.16 -21.14
CA MET A 876 9.42 7.46 -19.90
C MET A 876 8.43 8.22 -19.02
N ARG A 877 8.56 9.54 -18.90
CA ARG A 877 7.63 10.37 -18.14
C ARG A 877 6.17 10.16 -18.57
N ALA A 878 5.90 10.28 -19.88
CA ALA A 878 4.56 10.11 -20.43
C ALA A 878 4.07 8.67 -20.31
N LEU A 879 4.98 7.69 -20.45
CA LEU A 879 4.68 6.28 -20.25
C LEU A 879 4.25 6.00 -18.81
N ILE A 880 4.98 6.50 -17.82
CA ILE A 880 4.68 6.33 -16.39
C ILE A 880 3.36 7.02 -16.03
N THR A 881 3.10 8.22 -16.58
CA THR A 881 1.83 8.92 -16.35
C THR A 881 0.64 8.09 -16.83
N ASP A 882 0.73 7.50 -18.04
CA ASP A 882 -0.34 6.64 -18.56
C ASP A 882 -0.48 5.32 -17.75
N LEU A 883 0.63 4.74 -17.31
CA LEU A 883 0.60 3.55 -16.46
C LEU A 883 -0.04 3.85 -15.10
N ALA A 884 0.20 5.03 -14.54
CA ALA A 884 -0.37 5.45 -13.26
C ALA A 884 -1.90 5.56 -13.29
N GLU A 885 -2.53 5.72 -14.45
CA GLU A 885 -4.00 5.69 -14.59
C GLU A 885 -4.59 4.32 -14.19
N SER A 886 -3.88 3.22 -14.50
CA SER A 886 -4.32 1.85 -14.21
C SER A 886 -3.52 1.18 -13.09
N ALA A 887 -2.39 1.75 -12.72
CA ALA A 887 -1.50 1.29 -11.64
C ALA A 887 -1.03 2.52 -10.84
N PRO A 888 -1.88 3.07 -9.93
CA PRO A 888 -1.56 4.30 -9.19
C PRO A 888 -0.25 4.22 -8.39
N ASP A 889 0.10 3.02 -7.90
CA ASP A 889 1.32 2.74 -7.14
C ASP A 889 2.51 2.37 -8.03
N CYS A 890 2.46 2.69 -9.33
CA CYS A 890 3.57 2.36 -10.22
C CYS A 890 4.84 3.12 -9.83
N HIS A 891 5.96 2.39 -9.84
CA HIS A 891 7.28 2.91 -9.48
C HIS A 891 8.31 2.45 -10.51
N ALA A 892 8.88 3.39 -11.24
CA ALA A 892 9.92 3.11 -12.23
C ALA A 892 11.31 3.14 -11.59
N TRP A 893 12.06 2.05 -11.75
CA TRP A 893 13.47 2.05 -11.36
C TRP A 893 14.31 2.80 -12.41
N PRO A 894 15.07 3.84 -12.05
CA PRO A 894 15.64 4.77 -13.02
C PRO A 894 16.89 4.24 -13.73
N ARG A 895 17.39 3.07 -13.37
CA ARG A 895 18.57 2.45 -13.97
C ARG A 895 18.21 1.18 -14.72
N PRO A 896 18.85 0.86 -15.84
CA PRO A 896 18.62 -0.41 -16.52
C PRO A 896 19.21 -1.56 -15.70
N PHE A 897 18.46 -2.65 -15.57
CA PHE A 897 18.94 -3.88 -14.90
C PHE A 897 19.73 -4.81 -15.83
N THR A 898 19.71 -4.54 -17.12
CA THR A 898 20.64 -5.07 -18.14
C THR A 898 21.00 -3.95 -19.09
N THR A 899 22.20 -3.99 -19.65
CA THR A 899 22.73 -2.92 -20.54
C THR A 899 22.76 -3.31 -22.00
N ALA A 900 22.71 -4.59 -22.32
CA ALA A 900 22.76 -5.09 -23.69
C ALA A 900 21.79 -6.26 -23.92
N PRO A 901 20.55 -6.05 -24.35
CA PRO A 901 19.87 -4.74 -24.52
C PRO A 901 19.58 -4.03 -23.18
N ALA A 902 19.46 -2.70 -23.22
CA ALA A 902 19.07 -1.97 -22.01
C ALA A 902 17.62 -2.29 -21.64
N ARG A 903 17.40 -2.71 -20.39
CA ARG A 903 16.07 -3.07 -19.89
C ARG A 903 15.77 -2.32 -18.59
N TYR A 904 14.64 -1.62 -18.58
CA TYR A 904 14.14 -0.85 -17.42
C TYR A 904 12.91 -1.53 -16.83
N ALA A 905 12.81 -1.52 -15.51
CA ALA A 905 11.69 -2.10 -14.78
C ALA A 905 10.81 -0.99 -14.18
N ILE A 906 9.51 -1.08 -14.42
CA ILE A 906 8.47 -0.26 -13.80
C ILE A 906 7.58 -1.20 -13.01
N GLY A 907 7.59 -1.10 -11.68
CA GLY A 907 6.71 -1.87 -10.80
C GLY A 907 5.26 -1.40 -10.94
N LEU A 908 4.31 -2.32 -10.95
CA LEU A 908 2.89 -2.07 -11.22
C LEU A 908 2.00 -2.15 -9.95
N GLY A 909 2.61 -2.11 -8.75
CA GLY A 909 1.87 -2.21 -7.50
C GLY A 909 1.50 -3.63 -7.11
N ALA A 910 0.76 -3.76 -5.99
CA ALA A 910 0.30 -5.05 -5.48
C ALA A 910 -0.85 -5.65 -6.32
N THR A 911 -1.64 -4.80 -6.96
CA THR A 911 -2.75 -5.18 -7.85
C THR A 911 -2.48 -4.67 -9.26
N PRO A 912 -1.62 -5.35 -10.03
CA PRO A 912 -1.22 -4.88 -11.34
C PRO A 912 -2.36 -5.00 -12.37
N PRO A 913 -2.41 -4.12 -13.38
CA PRO A 913 -3.34 -4.26 -14.50
C PRO A 913 -3.02 -5.52 -15.31
N ALA A 914 -4.00 -6.01 -16.08
CA ALA A 914 -3.80 -7.14 -16.98
C ALA A 914 -2.76 -6.80 -18.07
N ALA A 915 -2.04 -7.82 -18.54
CA ALA A 915 -0.98 -7.67 -19.55
C ALA A 915 -1.44 -6.95 -20.84
N ASP A 916 -2.71 -7.11 -21.22
CA ASP A 916 -3.27 -6.45 -22.42
C ASP A 916 -3.41 -4.92 -22.25
N ALA A 917 -3.56 -4.40 -21.05
CA ALA A 917 -3.59 -2.96 -20.80
C ALA A 917 -2.26 -2.29 -21.20
N LEU A 918 -1.14 -2.98 -21.02
CA LEU A 918 0.18 -2.46 -21.40
C LEU A 918 0.33 -2.29 -22.92
N LYS A 919 -0.33 -3.09 -23.74
CA LYS A 919 -0.28 -2.97 -25.21
C LYS A 919 -0.81 -1.61 -25.67
N ALA A 920 -1.94 -1.18 -25.15
CA ALA A 920 -2.53 0.12 -25.49
C ALA A 920 -1.62 1.29 -25.09
N VAL A 921 -0.96 1.20 -23.95
CA VAL A 921 0.01 2.20 -23.49
C VAL A 921 1.26 2.20 -24.39
N ALA A 922 1.78 1.02 -24.74
CA ALA A 922 2.92 0.88 -25.65
C ALA A 922 2.63 1.49 -27.02
N GLU A 923 1.47 1.18 -27.60
CA GLU A 923 1.05 1.71 -28.91
C GLU A 923 0.95 3.25 -28.91
N ARG A 924 0.50 3.84 -27.79
CA ARG A 924 0.38 5.29 -27.65
C ARG A 924 1.74 5.98 -27.47
N ARG A 925 2.59 5.45 -26.56
CA ARG A 925 3.78 6.16 -26.07
C ARG A 925 5.08 5.77 -26.73
N LEU A 926 5.19 4.53 -27.22
CA LEU A 926 6.40 4.02 -27.86
C LEU A 926 6.31 4.00 -29.39
N ARG A 927 5.20 4.49 -29.96
CA ARG A 927 5.04 4.60 -31.43
C ARG A 927 6.18 5.40 -32.06
N GLY A 928 6.81 4.84 -33.09
CA GLY A 928 7.91 5.45 -33.82
C GLY A 928 9.30 5.30 -33.18
N LEU A 929 9.40 4.52 -32.10
CA LEU A 929 10.67 4.09 -31.52
C LEU A 929 10.97 2.65 -31.99
N ALA A 930 11.73 2.53 -33.06
CA ALA A 930 12.12 1.22 -33.62
C ALA A 930 12.98 0.45 -32.61
N GLY A 931 12.70 -0.85 -32.42
CA GLY A 931 13.48 -1.70 -31.52
C GLY A 931 13.16 -1.52 -30.03
N VAL A 932 12.13 -0.74 -29.66
CA VAL A 932 11.68 -0.58 -28.27
C VAL A 932 10.41 -1.37 -28.04
N THR A 933 10.37 -2.16 -26.95
CA THR A 933 9.21 -2.96 -26.58
C THR A 933 8.83 -2.72 -25.13
N LEU A 934 7.53 -2.84 -24.82
CA LEU A 934 6.99 -2.87 -23.48
C LEU A 934 6.35 -4.24 -23.25
N THR A 935 6.81 -4.97 -22.25
CA THR A 935 6.32 -6.33 -21.93
C THR A 935 5.95 -6.42 -20.46
N TRP A 936 4.97 -7.27 -20.16
CA TRP A 936 4.57 -7.59 -18.80
C TRP A 936 5.42 -8.76 -18.26
N ALA A 937 5.80 -8.71 -16.98
CA ALA A 937 6.54 -9.75 -16.28
C ALA A 937 6.00 -9.97 -14.86
N GLU A 938 5.99 -11.20 -14.37
CA GLU A 938 5.64 -11.51 -12.99
C GLU A 938 6.67 -10.96 -11.99
N GLY A 939 6.26 -10.75 -10.74
CA GLY A 939 7.09 -10.14 -9.69
C GLY A 939 8.48 -10.74 -9.55
N GLY A 940 8.58 -12.06 -9.57
CA GLY A 940 9.87 -12.78 -9.45
C GLY A 940 10.68 -12.95 -10.72
N GLU A 941 10.24 -12.45 -11.88
CA GLU A 941 10.98 -12.57 -13.16
C GLU A 941 12.05 -11.49 -13.34
N VAL A 942 11.91 -10.38 -12.63
CA VAL A 942 12.88 -9.30 -12.63
C VAL A 942 13.98 -9.59 -11.61
N PRO A 943 15.28 -9.42 -11.95
CA PRO A 943 16.37 -9.58 -10.99
C PRO A 943 16.33 -8.48 -9.91
N THR A 944 17.17 -8.59 -8.90
CA THR A 944 17.35 -7.54 -7.90
C THR A 944 17.79 -6.23 -8.57
N LEU A 945 17.11 -5.14 -8.25
CA LEU A 945 17.38 -3.80 -8.79
C LEU A 945 18.31 -3.04 -7.82
N TYR A 946 19.45 -2.57 -8.33
CA TYR A 946 20.49 -1.86 -7.56
C TYR A 946 20.72 -0.43 -8.06
#